data_d9d95200b11530e5f06cbb5cac6232be
#
_entry.id   d9d95200b11530e5f06cbb5cac6232be
#
_cell.length_a   1.000
_cell.length_b   1.000
_cell.length_c   1.000
_cell.angle_alpha   90.00
_cell.angle_beta   90.00
_cell.angle_gamma   90.00
#
_symmetry.space_group_name_H-M   'P 1'
#
loop_
_entity.id
_entity.type
_entity.pdbx_description
1 polymer ?
#
loop_
_entity_poly.entity_id
_entity_poly.type
_entity_poly.pdbx_seq_one_letter_code
_entity_poly.pdbx_strand_id
1 'polypeptide(L)'
;MILIPTYNTVVLPGSKIYFRKEYLQEAGVSKISIGEKVTFLYLREPKDTDITMEDIYPIAVAGQVLSVDDEGGANLEAFNRINIEYIDFETQNVVGVQRPEIDDLNPQSASEMLVGLRDELLNYVTKFQWGLMARGYVLAWKNMNEVMVGLSPFMNITPEEKYSVLAEDSTKARAELIEQYAREFMAINEVSEEAKKAQKELHEKAYREDAIKKQISFLQKSLDEMHPENISEVRKFEEKIENSGMNEIARKEADNVLNRMKQEGKDSHEYGLLYNYLDFVISLQWKKEEPKDIELDNAMEVLDREHYGLKKVKKRIIEQLAVMSLNKKQSGSILLFIGAPGTGKTSIGKSIAEALGREYVRISLGGIRDEADIRGHRRTYIGAMPGRIMDGMKKAGTSNPVMVLDEIDKLASSYNGDPASALLEVLDPEQNNTFTDHYMNVPYDLSDVLFVCTANSLDTIPGPLLDRMEVIRFTGYTALEKFSIAKDHLIPKAKKKAGIGEDNLIIEDETIKAIINSYTMEAGVRGLKKQISSLCRYAAVELVKNHKELIDVKPDDLSEYLDQRPIKHESILEKKQAGVVTGLAWTAVGGEILFIETMLTKGKGKIKITGQLGDVMKESVDIALSLVKSMYPESYEVFENNDIHIHVPAGAVPKDGPSAGITMTTALSSLVNNIPVSPKYAMTGEVSLRGNVMPIGGLPEKLMAAARAGIKKVFIPEDNKDDLKEVAEEVLNELEIIPVKKVEDVLGIVLK
;
A
#
# COMPACT_ATOMS: atom_id res chain seq x y z
N MET A 1 -4.31 52.31 35.77
CA MET A 1 -3.04 51.53 35.82
C MET A 1 -2.94 50.82 34.47
N ILE A 2 -1.77 50.70 33.91
CA ILE A 2 -1.59 50.11 32.56
C ILE A 2 -1.12 48.68 32.74
N LEU A 3 -1.74 47.72 32.04
CA LEU A 3 -1.29 46.33 31.97
C LEU A 3 -0.42 46.14 30.71
N ILE A 4 0.77 45.60 30.88
CA ILE A 4 1.68 45.33 29.76
C ILE A 4 1.98 43.83 29.77
N PRO A 5 1.34 43.06 28.90
CA PRO A 5 1.67 41.66 28.72
C PRO A 5 3.06 41.50 28.06
N THR A 6 3.87 40.60 28.59
CA THR A 6 5.19 40.25 28.02
C THR A 6 5.31 38.74 27.88
N TYR A 7 5.92 38.25 26.82
CA TYR A 7 6.12 36.83 26.61
C TYR A 7 7.61 36.45 26.55
N ASN A 8 8.32 36.97 25.58
CA ASN A 8 9.75 36.63 25.43
C ASN A 8 10.69 37.42 26.36
N THR A 9 10.22 38.54 26.86
CA THR A 9 10.99 39.40 27.76
C THR A 9 10.42 39.25 29.19
N VAL A 10 11.24 38.70 30.08
CA VAL A 10 10.88 38.67 31.50
C VAL A 10 11.33 39.98 32.16
N VAL A 11 10.41 40.68 32.79
CA VAL A 11 10.68 41.93 33.52
C VAL A 11 10.96 41.62 35.00
N LEU A 12 12.03 42.18 35.53
CA LEU A 12 12.47 41.92 36.92
C LEU A 12 12.54 43.23 37.73
N PRO A 13 12.34 43.19 39.07
CA PRO A 13 12.46 44.36 39.94
C PRO A 13 13.82 45.06 39.80
N GLY A 14 13.82 46.38 39.88
CA GLY A 14 15.05 47.20 39.75
C GLY A 14 15.64 47.30 38.36
N SER A 15 14.93 46.82 37.34
CA SER A 15 15.31 46.93 35.94
C SER A 15 14.64 48.09 35.23
N LYS A 16 15.37 48.65 34.24
CA LYS A 16 14.83 49.67 33.33
C LYS A 16 14.71 49.06 31.96
N ILE A 17 13.52 49.23 31.36
CA ILE A 17 13.22 48.65 30.06
C ILE A 17 12.55 49.69 29.16
N TYR A 18 12.98 49.68 27.88
CA TYR A 18 12.40 50.56 26.87
C TYR A 18 11.45 49.71 25.98
N PHE A 19 10.23 50.16 25.84
CA PHE A 19 9.26 49.62 24.91
C PHE A 19 8.98 50.59 23.79
N ARG A 20 9.07 50.13 22.56
CA ARG A 20 8.71 50.89 21.36
C ARG A 20 7.21 51.14 21.34
N LYS A 21 6.81 52.18 20.62
CA LYS A 21 5.38 52.54 20.43
C LYS A 21 4.54 51.39 19.86
N GLU A 22 5.08 50.68 18.84
CA GLU A 22 4.40 49.58 18.19
C GLU A 22 4.03 48.51 19.21
N TYR A 23 4.98 48.13 20.06
CA TYR A 23 4.74 47.10 21.10
C TYR A 23 3.67 47.55 22.11
N LEU A 24 3.72 48.82 22.52
CA LEU A 24 2.74 49.38 23.46
C LEU A 24 1.32 49.40 22.82
N GLN A 25 1.23 49.69 21.54
CA GLN A 25 -0.03 49.67 20.81
C GLN A 25 -0.58 48.26 20.66
N GLU A 26 0.25 47.28 20.34
CA GLU A 26 -0.09 45.86 20.28
C GLU A 26 -0.56 45.35 21.67
N ALA A 27 0.05 45.82 22.74
CA ALA A 27 -0.36 45.55 24.12
C ALA A 27 -1.64 46.31 24.56
N GLY A 28 -2.32 47.00 23.66
CA GLY A 28 -3.57 47.72 23.94
C GLY A 28 -3.38 49.08 24.61
N VAL A 29 -2.13 49.58 24.72
CA VAL A 29 -1.83 50.86 25.39
C VAL A 29 -1.85 52.01 24.39
N SER A 30 -2.95 52.75 24.33
CA SER A 30 -3.13 53.86 23.36
C SER A 30 -2.47 55.20 23.79
N LYS A 31 -2.30 55.42 25.06
CA LYS A 31 -1.60 56.58 25.63
C LYS A 31 -0.89 56.20 26.89
N ILE A 32 0.34 56.71 27.05
CA ILE A 32 1.18 56.49 28.23
C ILE A 32 1.74 57.83 28.67
N SER A 33 1.75 58.09 30.01
CA SER A 33 2.17 59.35 30.57
C SER A 33 3.25 59.14 31.62
N ILE A 34 4.17 60.10 31.76
CA ILE A 34 5.25 60.06 32.78
C ILE A 34 4.64 59.99 34.19
N GLY A 35 5.14 59.09 35.02
CA GLY A 35 4.67 58.86 36.35
C GLY A 35 3.49 57.88 36.45
N GLU A 36 2.97 57.39 35.36
CA GLU A 36 1.86 56.43 35.34
C GLU A 36 2.31 55.06 35.84
N LYS A 37 1.47 54.41 36.66
CA LYS A 37 1.75 53.08 37.19
C LYS A 37 1.45 52.00 36.12
N VAL A 38 2.37 51.06 36.00
CA VAL A 38 2.25 49.92 35.04
C VAL A 38 2.36 48.60 35.80
N THR A 39 1.78 47.54 35.26
CA THR A 39 1.97 46.17 35.74
C THR A 39 2.35 45.28 34.55
N PHE A 40 3.51 44.66 34.65
CA PHE A 40 3.98 43.70 33.64
C PHE A 40 3.44 42.33 33.99
N LEU A 41 2.73 41.72 33.03
CA LEU A 41 2.16 40.38 33.10
C LEU A 41 2.96 39.42 32.23
N TYR A 42 3.51 38.38 32.81
CA TYR A 42 4.29 37.42 32.04
C TYR A 42 3.36 36.33 31.52
N LEU A 43 3.30 36.16 30.19
CA LEU A 43 2.45 35.20 29.49
C LEU A 43 3.09 33.81 29.39
N ARG A 44 2.25 32.78 29.44
CA ARG A 44 2.69 31.38 29.21
C ARG A 44 2.93 31.09 27.73
N GLU A 45 2.09 31.65 26.86
CA GLU A 45 2.13 31.52 25.42
C GLU A 45 1.96 32.90 24.77
N PRO A 46 2.43 33.10 23.51
CA PRO A 46 2.23 34.37 22.80
C PRO A 46 0.74 34.57 22.52
N LYS A 47 0.17 35.68 22.97
CA LYS A 47 -1.24 36.02 22.79
C LYS A 47 -1.41 37.55 22.74
N ASP A 48 -2.04 38.01 21.65
CA ASP A 48 -2.18 39.45 21.38
C ASP A 48 -3.55 40.01 21.85
N THR A 49 -4.60 39.19 21.92
CA THR A 49 -5.98 39.60 22.30
C THR A 49 -6.58 38.57 23.22
N ASP A 50 -7.61 38.99 23.98
CA ASP A 50 -8.42 38.15 24.88
C ASP A 50 -7.58 37.38 25.93
N ILE A 51 -6.64 38.07 26.56
CA ILE A 51 -5.80 37.51 27.63
C ILE A 51 -6.67 37.21 28.84
N THR A 52 -6.55 36.02 29.39
CA THR A 52 -7.27 35.56 30.61
C THR A 52 -6.29 35.24 31.74
N MET A 53 -6.81 34.97 32.94
CA MET A 53 -5.99 34.56 34.08
C MET A 53 -5.21 33.26 33.84
N GLU A 54 -5.69 32.39 32.99
CA GLU A 54 -5.03 31.11 32.65
C GLU A 54 -3.78 31.30 31.75
N ASP A 55 -3.79 32.36 30.96
CA ASP A 55 -2.69 32.69 30.03
C ASP A 55 -1.46 33.31 30.72
N ILE A 56 -1.59 33.75 31.97
CA ILE A 56 -0.51 34.45 32.69
C ILE A 56 0.08 33.60 33.81
N TYR A 57 1.33 33.91 34.14
CA TYR A 57 1.96 33.37 35.35
C TYR A 57 1.51 34.13 36.58
N PRO A 58 1.47 33.50 37.78
CA PRO A 58 0.88 34.07 38.97
C PRO A 58 1.65 35.24 39.59
N ILE A 59 2.84 35.58 39.10
CA ILE A 59 3.64 36.72 39.60
C ILE A 59 3.73 37.78 38.52
N ALA A 60 3.30 38.99 38.85
CA ALA A 60 3.47 40.18 38.04
C ALA A 60 4.54 41.12 38.66
N VAL A 61 4.97 42.13 37.87
CA VAL A 61 5.89 43.15 38.34
C VAL A 61 5.26 44.52 38.21
N ALA A 62 5.20 45.24 39.32
CA ALA A 62 4.79 46.64 39.32
C ALA A 62 5.90 47.58 38.91
N GLY A 63 5.52 48.60 38.14
CA GLY A 63 6.49 49.57 37.64
C GLY A 63 5.84 50.94 37.42
N GLN A 64 6.63 51.86 36.88
CA GLN A 64 6.24 53.24 36.59
C GLN A 64 6.94 53.72 35.29
N VAL A 65 6.26 54.60 34.60
CA VAL A 65 6.77 55.27 33.42
C VAL A 65 7.75 56.36 33.85
N LEU A 66 9.02 56.26 33.42
CA LEU A 66 10.05 57.24 33.70
C LEU A 66 10.08 58.37 32.67
N SER A 67 10.01 58.01 31.38
CA SER A 67 10.03 58.98 30.29
C SER A 67 9.30 58.44 29.09
N VAL A 68 8.79 59.34 28.28
CA VAL A 68 8.17 59.02 26.97
C VAL A 68 8.94 59.84 25.93
N ASP A 69 9.32 59.22 24.82
CA ASP A 69 10.05 59.90 23.74
C ASP A 69 9.09 60.56 22.75
N ASP A 70 9.64 61.30 21.80
CA ASP A 70 8.89 62.03 20.79
C ASP A 70 8.17 61.10 19.78
N GLU A 71 8.63 59.85 19.66
CA GLU A 71 8.05 58.83 18.81
C GLU A 71 6.93 58.02 19.49
N GLY A 72 6.75 58.20 20.81
CA GLY A 72 5.74 57.56 21.64
C GLY A 72 6.21 56.22 22.26
N GLY A 73 7.49 55.91 22.22
CA GLY A 73 8.08 54.85 23.03
C GLY A 73 8.27 55.30 24.48
N ALA A 74 8.39 54.38 25.40
CA ALA A 74 8.49 54.71 26.83
C ALA A 74 9.57 53.90 27.54
N ASN A 75 10.32 54.62 28.44
CA ASN A 75 11.16 53.96 29.43
C ASN A 75 10.39 53.73 30.72
N LEU A 76 10.42 52.52 31.17
CA LEU A 76 9.69 52.02 32.33
C LEU A 76 10.67 51.47 33.36
N GLU A 77 10.39 51.65 34.63
CA GLU A 77 11.17 51.08 35.74
C GLU A 77 10.30 50.12 36.53
N ALA A 78 10.77 48.92 36.76
CA ALA A 78 10.12 47.90 37.52
C ALA A 78 10.57 47.92 38.99
N PHE A 79 9.66 47.82 39.95
CA PHE A 79 9.98 47.95 41.36
C PHE A 79 9.78 46.70 42.18
N ASN A 80 8.53 46.19 42.22
CA ASN A 80 8.10 45.14 43.14
C ASN A 80 7.41 44.02 42.42
N ARG A 81 7.58 42.79 42.91
CA ARG A 81 6.78 41.63 42.51
C ARG A 81 5.46 41.62 43.23
N ILE A 82 4.40 41.16 42.54
CA ILE A 82 3.06 41.05 43.05
C ILE A 82 2.56 39.62 42.77
N ASN A 83 2.14 38.92 43.83
CA ASN A 83 1.35 37.70 43.63
C ASN A 83 -0.06 38.12 43.21
N ILE A 84 -0.46 37.74 42.03
CA ILE A 84 -1.77 38.08 41.46
C ILE A 84 -2.85 37.23 42.14
N GLU A 85 -3.87 37.88 42.69
CA GLU A 85 -5.06 37.21 43.17
C GLU A 85 -6.18 37.27 42.14
N TYR A 86 -6.33 38.44 41.49
CA TYR A 86 -7.35 38.69 40.49
C TYR A 86 -6.94 39.85 39.58
N ILE A 87 -7.27 39.77 38.31
CA ILE A 87 -7.14 40.86 37.32
C ILE A 87 -8.51 41.14 36.72
N ASP A 88 -8.89 42.40 36.77
CA ASP A 88 -10.00 42.93 35.97
C ASP A 88 -9.41 43.57 34.70
N PHE A 89 -9.54 42.87 33.60
CA PHE A 89 -9.01 43.31 32.30
C PHE A 89 -9.79 44.47 31.69
N GLU A 90 -11.09 44.63 32.07
CA GLU A 90 -11.91 45.73 31.56
C GLU A 90 -11.53 47.06 32.22
N THR A 91 -11.33 47.05 33.52
CA THR A 91 -10.92 48.25 34.28
C THR A 91 -9.42 48.38 34.43
N GLN A 92 -8.65 47.45 33.85
CA GLN A 92 -7.20 47.37 33.97
C GLN A 92 -6.69 47.45 35.41
N ASN A 93 -7.36 46.75 36.33
CA ASN A 93 -7.01 46.74 37.75
C ASN A 93 -6.48 45.36 38.18
N VAL A 94 -5.34 45.37 38.90
CA VAL A 94 -4.71 44.16 39.45
C VAL A 94 -4.88 44.18 40.95
N VAL A 95 -5.50 43.14 41.48
CA VAL A 95 -5.58 42.88 42.92
C VAL A 95 -4.55 41.79 43.24
N GLY A 96 -3.70 42.06 44.17
CA GLY A 96 -2.66 41.12 44.58
C GLY A 96 -1.87 41.62 45.77
N VAL A 97 -1.07 40.75 46.34
CA VAL A 97 -0.23 41.05 47.51
C VAL A 97 1.21 41.17 47.04
N GLN A 98 1.91 42.21 47.55
CA GLN A 98 3.34 42.38 47.26
C GLN A 98 4.12 41.13 47.72
N ARG A 99 4.89 40.56 46.82
CA ARG A 99 5.76 39.41 47.09
C ARG A 99 7.11 39.93 47.63
N PRO A 100 7.47 39.61 48.88
CA PRO A 100 8.77 40.07 49.41
C PRO A 100 9.93 39.39 48.70
N GLU A 101 11.05 40.09 48.69
CA GLU A 101 12.32 39.53 48.27
C GLU A 101 13.21 39.30 49.49
N ILE A 102 14.02 38.25 49.44
CA ILE A 102 15.02 37.94 50.46
C ILE A 102 16.33 38.57 49.95
N ASP A 103 16.70 39.66 50.55
CA ASP A 103 17.95 40.40 50.19
C ASP A 103 19.15 39.71 50.88
N ASP A 104 19.59 38.59 50.33
CA ASP A 104 20.71 37.78 50.81
C ASP A 104 21.97 37.90 49.95
N LEU A 105 21.95 38.78 48.96
CA LEU A 105 23.12 39.08 48.11
C LEU A 105 23.86 40.34 48.60
N ASN A 106 25.08 40.17 49.10
CA ASN A 106 25.93 41.27 49.47
C ASN A 106 26.20 42.22 48.25
N PRO A 107 26.06 43.54 48.38
CA PRO A 107 26.29 44.49 47.29
C PRO A 107 27.65 44.37 46.61
N GLN A 108 28.70 44.01 47.36
CA GLN A 108 30.03 43.79 46.78
C GLN A 108 30.03 42.55 45.87
N SER A 109 29.46 41.43 46.33
CA SER A 109 29.34 40.20 45.52
C SER A 109 28.44 40.41 44.29
N ALA A 110 27.33 41.16 44.45
CA ALA A 110 26.49 41.53 43.31
C ALA A 110 27.25 42.32 42.24
N SER A 111 28.10 43.26 42.66
CA SER A 111 28.93 44.02 41.73
C SER A 111 29.99 43.15 41.04
N GLU A 112 30.64 42.26 41.80
CA GLU A 112 31.65 41.34 41.26
C GLU A 112 31.04 40.39 40.23
N MET A 113 29.88 39.78 40.50
CA MET A 113 29.15 38.95 39.56
C MET A 113 28.77 39.71 38.28
N LEU A 114 28.21 40.92 38.43
CA LEU A 114 27.82 41.75 37.29
C LEU A 114 29.03 42.10 36.41
N VAL A 115 30.16 42.52 37.03
CA VAL A 115 31.37 42.87 36.28
C VAL A 115 31.94 41.67 35.57
N GLY A 116 32.05 40.50 36.24
CA GLY A 116 32.55 39.28 35.63
C GLY A 116 31.70 38.83 34.44
N LEU A 117 30.36 38.74 34.63
CA LEU A 117 29.45 38.34 33.56
C LEU A 117 29.43 39.36 32.41
N ARG A 118 29.52 40.64 32.70
CA ARG A 118 29.59 41.71 31.69
C ARG A 118 30.86 41.62 30.85
N ASP A 119 32.00 41.33 31.47
CA ASP A 119 33.27 41.15 30.75
C ASP A 119 33.23 39.90 29.85
N GLU A 120 32.65 38.80 30.31
CA GLU A 120 32.40 37.62 29.51
C GLU A 120 31.49 37.92 28.30
N LEU A 121 30.38 38.63 28.52
CA LEU A 121 29.46 39.04 27.46
C LEU A 121 30.09 40.03 26.48
N LEU A 122 30.91 40.98 26.94
CA LEU A 122 31.64 41.88 26.06
C LEU A 122 32.63 41.15 25.17
N ASN A 123 33.36 40.17 25.72
CA ASN A 123 34.27 39.32 24.97
C ASN A 123 33.50 38.46 23.97
N TYR A 124 32.30 37.95 24.34
CA TYR A 124 31.45 37.19 23.47
C TYR A 124 30.92 38.04 22.31
N VAL A 125 30.27 39.17 22.56
CA VAL A 125 29.67 39.99 21.49
C VAL A 125 30.70 40.55 20.51
N THR A 126 31.96 40.82 20.94
CA THR A 126 33.01 41.29 20.05
C THR A 126 33.43 40.29 18.97
N LYS A 127 33.08 39.01 19.12
CA LYS A 127 33.29 37.97 18.08
C LYS A 127 32.38 38.12 16.88
N PHE A 128 31.33 38.95 16.95
CA PHE A 128 30.31 39.08 15.92
C PHE A 128 30.32 40.46 15.25
N GLN A 129 29.86 40.53 13.98
CA GLN A 129 29.80 41.79 13.22
C GLN A 129 28.84 42.81 13.85
N TRP A 130 27.77 42.36 14.50
CA TRP A 130 26.81 43.19 15.21
C TRP A 130 27.25 43.58 16.62
N GLY A 131 28.36 43.04 17.09
CA GLY A 131 28.86 43.23 18.47
C GLY A 131 29.16 44.67 18.86
N LEU A 132 29.54 45.53 17.91
CA LEU A 132 29.76 46.97 18.17
C LEU A 132 28.45 47.65 18.67
N MET A 133 27.29 47.29 18.14
CA MET A 133 26.03 47.84 18.58
C MET A 133 25.61 47.26 19.94
N ALA A 134 25.78 45.94 20.16
CA ALA A 134 25.43 45.27 21.41
C ALA A 134 26.32 45.77 22.60
N ARG A 135 27.56 46.12 22.35
CA ARG A 135 28.51 46.59 23.38
C ARG A 135 27.94 47.73 24.22
N GLY A 136 27.29 48.71 23.59
CA GLY A 136 26.68 49.84 24.29
C GLY A 136 25.60 49.43 25.27
N TYR A 137 24.77 48.45 24.88
CA TYR A 137 23.70 47.91 25.74
C TYR A 137 24.27 47.12 26.91
N VAL A 138 25.25 46.24 26.68
CA VAL A 138 25.90 45.43 27.73
C VAL A 138 26.58 46.33 28.78
N LEU A 139 27.21 47.40 28.37
CA LEU A 139 27.84 48.38 29.28
C LEU A 139 26.83 49.20 30.08
N ALA A 140 25.63 49.39 29.61
CA ALA A 140 24.57 50.15 30.26
C ALA A 140 23.91 49.44 31.45
N TRP A 141 24.00 48.11 31.55
CA TRP A 141 23.36 47.31 32.62
C TRP A 141 24.04 47.59 33.97
N LYS A 142 23.21 47.85 34.97
CA LYS A 142 23.65 48.27 36.33
C LYS A 142 23.48 47.17 37.37
N ASN A 143 22.67 46.17 37.12
CA ASN A 143 22.43 45.04 38.02
C ASN A 143 22.16 43.77 37.21
N MET A 144 22.16 42.59 37.88
CA MET A 144 21.95 41.30 37.25
C MET A 144 20.54 41.18 36.64
N ASN A 145 19.53 41.81 37.24
CA ASN A 145 18.16 41.77 36.70
C ASN A 145 18.10 42.47 35.33
N GLU A 146 18.83 43.56 35.10
CA GLU A 146 18.90 44.22 33.79
C GLU A 146 19.59 43.34 32.73
N VAL A 147 20.56 42.50 33.13
CA VAL A 147 21.19 41.53 32.24
C VAL A 147 20.13 40.52 31.74
N MET A 148 19.34 39.97 32.67
CA MET A 148 18.29 39.01 32.29
C MET A 148 17.23 39.65 31.40
N VAL A 149 16.75 40.85 31.76
CA VAL A 149 15.76 41.57 30.94
C VAL A 149 16.29 41.81 29.53
N GLY A 150 17.54 42.19 29.38
CA GLY A 150 18.17 42.48 28.09
C GLY A 150 18.46 41.24 27.25
N LEU A 151 18.80 40.12 27.88
CA LEU A 151 19.13 38.88 27.17
C LEU A 151 17.92 37.97 26.93
N SER A 152 16.87 38.03 27.80
CA SER A 152 15.74 37.10 27.75
C SER A 152 15.05 36.98 26.39
N PRO A 153 14.93 38.03 25.54
CA PRO A 153 14.35 37.91 24.22
C PRO A 153 15.17 37.05 23.25
N PHE A 154 16.48 36.91 23.50
CA PHE A 154 17.42 36.22 22.63
C PHE A 154 17.79 34.83 23.14
N MET A 155 17.46 34.51 24.39
CA MET A 155 17.74 33.21 25.00
C MET A 155 16.76 32.15 24.51
N ASN A 156 17.29 31.01 24.09
CA ASN A 156 16.50 29.85 23.67
C ASN A 156 16.19 28.95 24.88
N ILE A 157 15.52 29.51 25.87
CA ILE A 157 15.03 28.83 27.07
C ILE A 157 13.50 28.97 27.13
N THR A 158 12.84 28.02 27.80
CA THR A 158 11.38 27.98 27.88
C THR A 158 10.78 29.15 28.65
N PRO A 159 9.51 29.50 28.43
CA PRO A 159 8.82 30.50 29.26
C PRO A 159 8.82 30.15 30.75
N GLU A 160 8.73 28.86 31.10
CA GLU A 160 8.83 28.34 32.46
C GLU A 160 10.20 28.63 33.08
N GLU A 161 11.28 28.44 32.34
CA GLU A 161 12.63 28.72 32.80
C GLU A 161 12.83 30.23 33.00
N LYS A 162 12.34 31.05 32.06
CA LYS A 162 12.36 32.53 32.21
C LYS A 162 11.51 32.95 33.45
N TYR A 163 10.36 32.34 33.64
CA TYR A 163 9.52 32.63 34.80
C TYR A 163 10.16 32.19 36.13
N SER A 164 10.93 31.10 36.14
CA SER A 164 11.64 30.64 37.36
C SER A 164 12.56 31.73 37.95
N VAL A 165 13.20 32.54 37.08
CA VAL A 165 14.01 33.68 37.51
C VAL A 165 13.14 34.77 38.19
N LEU A 166 11.95 35.03 37.63
CA LEU A 166 11.04 36.00 38.26
C LEU A 166 10.44 35.43 39.57
N ALA A 167 10.21 34.13 39.66
CA ALA A 167 9.63 33.49 40.82
C ALA A 167 10.60 33.28 41.97
N GLU A 168 11.93 33.34 41.74
CA GLU A 168 12.96 33.16 42.76
C GLU A 168 12.96 34.33 43.76
N ASP A 169 12.83 34.00 45.04
CA ASP A 169 12.69 34.99 46.10
C ASP A 169 14.05 35.45 46.64
N SER A 170 15.07 34.59 46.63
CA SER A 170 16.44 34.94 47.04
C SER A 170 17.14 35.77 45.94
N THR A 171 17.61 36.95 46.28
CA THR A 171 18.33 37.80 45.36
C THR A 171 19.64 37.15 44.89
N LYS A 172 20.26 36.34 45.77
CA LYS A 172 21.47 35.57 45.44
C LYS A 172 21.20 34.44 44.45
N ALA A 173 20.22 33.60 44.75
CA ALA A 173 19.85 32.47 43.89
C ALA A 173 19.39 32.97 42.50
N ARG A 174 18.64 34.08 42.46
CA ARG A 174 18.23 34.71 41.20
C ARG A 174 19.43 35.17 40.37
N ALA A 175 20.41 35.80 41.03
CA ALA A 175 21.62 36.25 40.34
C ALA A 175 22.44 35.07 39.75
N GLU A 176 22.53 33.96 40.53
CA GLU A 176 23.19 32.72 40.07
C GLU A 176 22.45 32.09 38.88
N LEU A 177 21.12 32.06 38.89
CA LEU A 177 20.33 31.59 37.75
C LEU A 177 20.54 32.46 36.49
N ILE A 178 20.60 33.78 36.66
CA ILE A 178 20.85 34.70 35.55
C ILE A 178 22.25 34.48 34.95
N GLU A 179 23.24 34.29 35.80
CA GLU A 179 24.62 34.00 35.37
C GLU A 179 24.67 32.65 34.59
N GLN A 180 24.01 31.63 35.12
CA GLN A 180 23.93 30.33 34.45
C GLN A 180 23.32 30.45 33.06
N TYR A 181 22.11 31.02 32.94
CA TYR A 181 21.42 31.14 31.66
C TYR A 181 22.20 32.04 30.66
N ALA A 182 22.85 33.06 31.12
CA ALA A 182 23.69 33.93 30.28
C ALA A 182 24.90 33.15 29.70
N ARG A 183 25.54 32.29 30.51
CA ARG A 183 26.66 31.43 30.04
C ARG A 183 26.16 30.34 29.10
N GLU A 184 25.03 29.71 29.37
CA GLU A 184 24.41 28.72 28.45
C GLU A 184 24.06 29.36 27.10
N PHE A 185 23.50 30.57 27.11
CA PHE A 185 23.26 31.35 25.89
C PHE A 185 24.49 31.57 25.06
N MET A 186 25.60 31.99 25.69
CA MET A 186 26.88 32.19 24.98
C MET A 186 27.41 30.88 24.38
N ALA A 187 27.39 29.78 25.15
CA ALA A 187 27.90 28.48 24.73
C ALA A 187 27.12 27.90 23.54
N ILE A 188 25.77 27.92 23.59
CA ILE A 188 24.92 27.41 22.52
C ILE A 188 25.13 28.15 21.21
N ASN A 189 25.23 29.49 21.27
CA ASN A 189 25.43 30.28 20.07
C ASN A 189 26.85 30.15 19.48
N GLU A 190 27.86 29.90 20.31
CA GLU A 190 29.23 29.66 19.83
C GLU A 190 29.31 28.38 19.02
N VAL A 191 28.72 27.28 19.51
CA VAL A 191 28.60 26.01 18.78
C VAL A 191 27.80 26.17 17.47
N SER A 192 26.73 26.94 17.50
CA SER A 192 25.90 27.19 16.31
C SER A 192 26.67 27.93 15.20
N GLU A 193 27.51 28.92 15.57
CA GLU A 193 28.31 29.66 14.60
C GLU A 193 29.47 28.84 14.03
N GLU A 194 30.12 28.01 14.87
CA GLU A 194 31.12 27.05 14.37
C GLU A 194 30.55 26.09 13.36
N ALA A 195 29.34 25.54 13.63
CA ALA A 195 28.63 24.67 12.70
C ALA A 195 28.32 25.38 11.37
N LYS A 196 27.84 26.62 11.41
CA LYS A 196 27.57 27.42 10.21
C LYS A 196 28.84 27.70 9.38
N LYS A 197 29.97 27.99 10.04
CA LYS A 197 31.24 28.18 9.34
C LYS A 197 31.73 26.91 8.67
N ALA A 198 31.68 25.77 9.37
CA ALA A 198 32.03 24.47 8.80
C ALA A 198 31.17 24.11 7.60
N GLN A 199 29.84 24.34 7.67
CA GLN A 199 28.92 24.12 6.58
C GLN A 199 29.22 25.03 5.37
N LYS A 200 29.55 26.27 5.60
CA LYS A 200 29.93 27.24 4.54
C LYS A 200 31.19 26.82 3.80
N GLU A 201 32.23 26.41 4.55
CA GLU A 201 33.50 25.92 3.96
C GLU A 201 33.29 24.64 3.12
N LEU A 202 32.41 23.71 3.58
CA LEU A 202 32.05 22.54 2.83
C LEU A 202 31.30 22.91 1.52
N HIS A 203 30.39 23.86 1.57
CA HIS A 203 29.70 24.36 0.41
C HIS A 203 30.62 25.05 -0.61
N GLU A 204 31.53 25.88 -0.14
CA GLU A 204 32.52 26.58 -1.02
C GLU A 204 33.45 25.57 -1.72
N LYS A 205 33.92 24.54 -1.00
CA LYS A 205 34.73 23.47 -1.62
C LYS A 205 33.93 22.69 -2.67
N ALA A 206 32.71 22.30 -2.35
CA ALA A 206 31.84 21.60 -3.30
C ALA A 206 31.54 22.46 -4.55
N TYR A 207 31.27 23.75 -4.36
CA TYR A 207 31.00 24.67 -5.47
C TYR A 207 32.24 24.85 -6.39
N ARG A 208 33.43 24.93 -5.80
CA ARG A 208 34.70 25.07 -6.54
C ARG A 208 35.02 23.78 -7.33
N GLU A 209 34.77 22.62 -6.72
CA GLU A 209 34.94 21.32 -7.38
C GLU A 209 33.96 21.14 -8.55
N ASP A 210 32.68 21.49 -8.37
CA ASP A 210 31.66 21.46 -9.41
C ASP A 210 31.99 22.42 -10.58
N ALA A 211 32.49 23.64 -10.27
CA ALA A 211 32.90 24.60 -11.28
C ALA A 211 34.07 24.06 -12.13
N ILE A 212 35.08 23.43 -11.50
CA ILE A 212 36.20 22.82 -12.20
C ILE A 212 35.74 21.66 -13.06
N LYS A 213 34.82 20.77 -12.56
CA LYS A 213 34.23 19.67 -13.31
C LYS A 213 33.48 20.17 -14.54
N LYS A 214 32.66 21.20 -14.37
CA LYS A 214 31.94 21.83 -15.50
C LYS A 214 32.88 22.43 -16.55
N GLN A 215 33.98 23.04 -16.15
CA GLN A 215 34.95 23.60 -17.06
C GLN A 215 35.69 22.51 -17.85
N ILE A 216 36.07 21.41 -17.19
CA ILE A 216 36.64 20.22 -17.84
C ILE A 216 35.65 19.63 -18.84
N SER A 217 34.38 19.43 -18.45
CA SER A 217 33.33 18.92 -19.31
C SER A 217 33.09 19.82 -20.53
N PHE A 218 33.10 21.15 -20.36
CA PHE A 218 32.96 22.09 -21.47
C PHE A 218 34.13 22.01 -22.47
N LEU A 219 35.36 22.00 -21.97
CA LEU A 219 36.54 21.86 -22.83
C LEU A 219 36.59 20.53 -23.56
N GLN A 220 36.15 19.47 -22.90
CA GLN A 220 36.01 18.15 -23.46
C GLN A 220 34.94 18.12 -24.55
N LYS A 221 33.76 18.73 -24.29
CA LYS A 221 32.67 18.83 -25.28
C LYS A 221 33.10 19.59 -26.54
N SER A 222 33.84 20.68 -26.36
CA SER A 222 34.39 21.44 -27.48
C SER A 222 35.38 20.63 -28.33
N LEU A 223 36.16 19.73 -27.72
CA LEU A 223 37.07 18.83 -28.41
C LEU A 223 36.29 17.75 -29.20
N ASP A 224 35.18 17.26 -28.63
CA ASP A 224 34.33 16.26 -29.31
C ASP A 224 33.55 16.85 -30.47
N GLU A 225 33.11 18.12 -30.35
CA GLU A 225 32.47 18.82 -31.47
C GLU A 225 33.42 19.06 -32.63
N MET A 226 34.75 19.17 -32.35
CA MET A 226 35.77 19.27 -33.41
C MET A 226 36.09 17.90 -34.10
N HIS A 227 35.84 16.78 -33.38
CA HIS A 227 36.18 15.43 -33.86
C HIS A 227 35.06 14.41 -33.53
N PRO A 228 33.84 14.53 -34.12
CA PRO A 228 32.70 13.69 -33.81
C PRO A 228 32.92 12.19 -34.09
N GLU A 229 33.82 11.88 -35.05
CA GLU A 229 34.16 10.50 -35.43
C GLU A 229 35.03 9.76 -34.41
N ASN A 230 35.65 10.46 -33.48
CA ASN A 230 36.63 9.93 -32.53
C ASN A 230 36.13 9.80 -31.07
N ILE A 231 34.84 10.00 -30.83
CA ILE A 231 34.29 9.86 -29.47
C ILE A 231 34.38 8.39 -29.05
N SER A 232 35.34 8.08 -28.18
CA SER A 232 35.50 6.72 -27.68
C SER A 232 34.29 6.26 -26.88
N GLU A 233 33.92 5.00 -26.94
CA GLU A 233 32.82 4.39 -26.14
C GLU A 233 33.01 4.66 -24.64
N VAL A 234 34.25 4.67 -24.17
CA VAL A 234 34.65 4.98 -22.81
C VAL A 234 34.14 6.39 -22.41
N ARG A 235 34.30 7.35 -23.29
CA ARG A 235 33.89 8.74 -23.00
C ARG A 235 32.38 8.90 -22.98
N LYS A 236 31.66 8.17 -23.85
CA LYS A 236 30.20 8.11 -23.80
C LYS A 236 29.70 7.55 -22.47
N PHE A 237 30.42 6.59 -21.90
CA PHE A 237 30.09 6.06 -20.58
C PHE A 237 30.40 7.06 -19.47
N GLU A 238 31.51 7.81 -19.53
CA GLU A 238 31.83 8.88 -18.56
C GLU A 238 30.69 9.90 -18.47
N GLU A 239 30.26 10.46 -19.60
CA GLU A 239 29.18 11.43 -19.65
C GLU A 239 27.84 10.86 -19.14
N LYS A 240 27.55 9.62 -19.50
CA LYS A 240 26.33 8.95 -19.04
C LYS A 240 26.36 8.67 -17.55
N ILE A 241 27.47 8.24 -16.96
CA ILE A 241 27.63 8.03 -15.51
C ILE A 241 27.44 9.34 -14.78
N GLU A 242 28.04 10.42 -15.27
CA GLU A 242 27.94 11.72 -14.62
C GLU A 242 26.52 12.25 -14.58
N ASN A 243 25.73 12.03 -15.63
CA ASN A 243 24.36 12.51 -15.76
C ASN A 243 23.28 11.52 -15.25
N SER A 244 23.65 10.29 -14.91
CA SER A 244 22.71 9.22 -14.56
C SER A 244 21.93 9.45 -13.28
N GLY A 245 22.50 10.20 -12.32
CA GLY A 245 21.90 10.39 -10.99
C GLY A 245 22.02 9.16 -10.06
N MET A 246 22.98 8.28 -10.34
CA MET A 246 23.29 7.12 -9.50
C MET A 246 23.60 7.53 -8.05
N ASN A 247 23.29 6.65 -7.10
CA ASN A 247 23.74 6.80 -5.72
C ASN A 247 25.27 6.68 -5.64
N GLU A 248 25.86 7.12 -4.53
CA GLU A 248 27.31 7.15 -4.35
C GLU A 248 27.99 5.78 -4.54
N ILE A 249 27.36 4.70 -4.05
CA ILE A 249 27.90 3.34 -4.12
C ILE A 249 27.90 2.86 -5.59
N ALA A 250 26.78 3.04 -6.29
CA ALA A 250 26.66 2.64 -7.69
C ALA A 250 27.60 3.46 -8.59
N ARG A 251 27.72 4.77 -8.33
CA ARG A 251 28.63 5.65 -9.08
C ARG A 251 30.09 5.22 -8.88
N LYS A 252 30.49 4.98 -7.64
CA LYS A 252 31.87 4.53 -7.34
C LYS A 252 32.20 3.19 -8.02
N GLU A 253 31.26 2.26 -8.02
CA GLU A 253 31.43 0.98 -8.69
C GLU A 253 31.47 1.15 -10.22
N ALA A 254 30.60 1.97 -10.80
CA ALA A 254 30.61 2.28 -12.23
C ALA A 254 31.95 2.94 -12.67
N ASP A 255 32.46 3.89 -11.88
CA ASP A 255 33.75 4.52 -12.13
C ASP A 255 34.91 3.52 -12.03
N ASN A 256 34.88 2.60 -11.07
CA ASN A 256 35.87 1.53 -10.93
C ASN A 256 35.86 0.59 -12.15
N VAL A 257 34.68 0.18 -12.57
CA VAL A 257 34.51 -0.70 -13.75
C VAL A 257 34.97 0.04 -15.02
N LEU A 258 34.63 1.31 -15.17
CA LEU A 258 35.06 2.12 -16.30
C LEU A 258 36.58 2.28 -16.35
N ASN A 259 37.23 2.49 -15.19
CA ASN A 259 38.68 2.58 -15.11
C ASN A 259 39.37 1.25 -15.49
N ARG A 260 38.77 0.10 -15.09
CA ARG A 260 39.26 -1.21 -15.55
C ARG A 260 39.07 -1.38 -17.07
N MET A 261 37.90 -0.99 -17.60
CA MET A 261 37.63 -1.06 -19.04
C MET A 261 38.60 -0.20 -19.87
N LYS A 262 39.08 0.94 -19.32
CA LYS A 262 40.13 1.77 -19.96
C LYS A 262 41.49 1.07 -20.09
N GLN A 263 41.79 0.14 -19.18
CA GLN A 263 43.04 -0.60 -19.13
C GLN A 263 43.02 -1.83 -20.01
N GLU A 264 41.82 -2.37 -20.33
CA GLU A 264 41.62 -3.54 -21.17
C GLU A 264 41.62 -3.20 -22.66
N GLY A 265 42.18 -4.08 -23.49
CA GLY A 265 42.09 -3.95 -24.94
C GLY A 265 40.67 -4.24 -25.45
N LYS A 266 40.24 -3.55 -26.50
CA LYS A 266 38.88 -3.71 -27.06
C LYS A 266 38.53 -5.16 -27.51
N ASP A 267 39.53 -5.93 -27.85
CA ASP A 267 39.39 -7.32 -28.30
C ASP A 267 39.40 -8.33 -27.15
N SER A 268 39.54 -7.87 -25.90
CA SER A 268 39.52 -8.70 -24.71
C SER A 268 38.09 -9.16 -24.38
N HIS A 269 37.95 -10.42 -24.00
CA HIS A 269 36.67 -10.93 -23.46
C HIS A 269 36.21 -10.15 -22.23
N GLU A 270 37.15 -9.71 -21.40
CA GLU A 270 36.86 -8.92 -20.19
C GLU A 270 36.28 -7.56 -20.56
N TYR A 271 36.77 -6.90 -21.62
CA TYR A 271 36.20 -5.65 -22.11
C TYR A 271 34.69 -5.79 -22.41
N GLY A 272 34.28 -6.87 -23.08
CA GLY A 272 32.89 -7.15 -23.40
C GLY A 272 32.01 -7.32 -22.14
N LEU A 273 32.54 -7.97 -21.11
CA LEU A 273 31.82 -8.13 -19.82
C LEU A 273 31.66 -6.81 -19.10
N LEU A 274 32.73 -5.99 -19.04
CA LEU A 274 32.70 -4.67 -18.40
C LEU A 274 31.76 -3.70 -19.15
N TYR A 275 31.80 -3.76 -20.50
CA TYR A 275 30.91 -3.00 -21.38
C TYR A 275 29.42 -3.33 -21.07
N ASN A 276 29.06 -4.61 -21.09
CA ASN A 276 27.69 -5.06 -20.84
C ASN A 276 27.19 -4.66 -19.45
N TYR A 277 28.07 -4.71 -18.45
CA TYR A 277 27.74 -4.25 -17.11
C TYR A 277 27.46 -2.75 -17.07
N LEU A 278 28.35 -1.91 -17.62
CA LEU A 278 28.16 -0.47 -17.66
C LEU A 278 26.91 -0.08 -18.46
N ASP A 279 26.71 -0.70 -19.61
CA ASP A 279 25.51 -0.46 -20.43
C ASP A 279 24.24 -0.78 -19.65
N PHE A 280 24.24 -1.90 -18.91
CA PHE A 280 23.09 -2.27 -18.09
C PHE A 280 22.85 -1.26 -16.95
N VAL A 281 23.85 -0.98 -16.13
CA VAL A 281 23.72 -0.13 -14.95
C VAL A 281 23.35 1.30 -15.32
N ILE A 282 23.92 1.82 -16.40
CA ILE A 282 23.65 3.17 -16.90
C ILE A 282 22.26 3.28 -17.53
N SER A 283 21.75 2.17 -18.10
CA SER A 283 20.41 2.17 -18.69
C SER A 283 19.27 2.21 -17.68
N LEU A 284 19.55 2.01 -16.40
CA LEU A 284 18.56 2.12 -15.33
C LEU A 284 18.25 3.58 -14.98
N GLN A 285 16.99 3.83 -14.62
CA GLN A 285 16.59 5.14 -14.14
C GLN A 285 16.89 5.27 -12.64
N TRP A 286 17.94 6.01 -12.31
CA TRP A 286 18.39 6.22 -10.93
C TRP A 286 17.73 7.41 -10.23
N LYS A 287 17.29 8.40 -11.02
CA LYS A 287 16.58 9.56 -10.48
C LYS A 287 15.13 9.18 -10.19
N LYS A 288 14.67 9.49 -8.99
CA LYS A 288 13.26 9.33 -8.64
C LYS A 288 12.41 10.30 -9.46
N GLU A 289 11.27 9.82 -9.92
CA GLU A 289 10.27 10.68 -10.55
C GLU A 289 9.44 11.39 -9.48
N GLU A 290 9.02 12.60 -9.78
CA GLU A 290 8.12 13.34 -8.91
C GLU A 290 6.74 12.65 -8.88
N PRO A 291 6.12 12.49 -7.69
CA PRO A 291 4.79 11.92 -7.60
C PRO A 291 3.78 12.79 -8.34
N LYS A 292 3.04 12.18 -9.25
CA LYS A 292 1.90 12.81 -9.95
C LYS A 292 0.64 12.66 -9.08
N ASP A 293 -0.23 13.66 -9.13
CA ASP A 293 -1.54 13.56 -8.49
C ASP A 293 -2.36 12.45 -9.15
N ILE A 294 -2.99 11.62 -8.32
CA ILE A 294 -3.83 10.51 -8.78
C ILE A 294 -5.28 10.98 -8.84
N GLU A 295 -5.82 11.08 -10.04
CA GLU A 295 -7.23 11.40 -10.28
C GLU A 295 -8.08 10.12 -10.18
N LEU A 296 -8.78 9.93 -9.06
CA LEU A 296 -9.53 8.71 -8.78
C LEU A 296 -10.69 8.47 -9.75
N ASP A 297 -11.34 9.54 -10.21
CA ASP A 297 -12.44 9.45 -11.18
C ASP A 297 -11.93 8.94 -12.53
N ASN A 298 -10.81 9.48 -13.02
CA ASN A 298 -10.16 8.99 -14.24
C ASN A 298 -9.70 7.53 -14.08
N ALA A 299 -9.17 7.17 -12.91
CA ALA A 299 -8.77 5.79 -12.63
C ALA A 299 -9.98 4.82 -12.71
N MET A 300 -11.13 5.23 -12.18
CA MET A 300 -12.36 4.45 -12.26
C MET A 300 -12.85 4.33 -13.69
N GLU A 301 -12.82 5.41 -14.48
CA GLU A 301 -13.18 5.39 -15.92
C GLU A 301 -12.31 4.40 -16.72
N VAL A 302 -11.00 4.42 -16.51
CA VAL A 302 -10.08 3.48 -17.17
C VAL A 302 -10.41 2.04 -16.81
N LEU A 303 -10.66 1.76 -15.52
CA LEU A 303 -11.03 0.43 -15.05
C LEU A 303 -12.38 -0.02 -15.62
N ASP A 304 -13.36 0.88 -15.73
CA ASP A 304 -14.70 0.55 -16.27
C ASP A 304 -14.66 0.33 -17.77
N ARG A 305 -13.88 1.09 -18.50
CA ARG A 305 -13.70 0.96 -19.96
C ARG A 305 -13.03 -0.37 -20.35
N GLU A 306 -12.02 -0.82 -19.59
CA GLU A 306 -11.24 -2.00 -19.96
C GLU A 306 -11.77 -3.32 -19.35
N HIS A 307 -12.58 -3.24 -18.27
CA HIS A 307 -13.05 -4.41 -17.52
C HIS A 307 -14.53 -4.31 -17.21
N TYR A 308 -15.30 -5.25 -17.75
CA TYR A 308 -16.71 -5.36 -17.42
C TYR A 308 -16.91 -5.92 -16.00
N GLY A 309 -17.87 -5.41 -15.26
CA GLY A 309 -18.20 -5.90 -13.92
C GLY A 309 -17.10 -5.67 -12.89
N LEU A 310 -16.73 -6.67 -12.12
CA LEU A 310 -15.67 -6.68 -11.11
C LEU A 310 -15.78 -5.53 -10.08
N LYS A 311 -17.01 -5.12 -9.71
CA LYS A 311 -17.29 -3.94 -8.87
C LYS A 311 -16.46 -3.93 -7.56
N LYS A 312 -16.38 -5.08 -6.87
CA LYS A 312 -15.62 -5.19 -5.60
C LYS A 312 -14.12 -5.05 -5.81
N VAL A 313 -13.60 -5.66 -6.88
CA VAL A 313 -12.16 -5.57 -7.23
C VAL A 313 -11.79 -4.13 -7.56
N LYS A 314 -12.58 -3.47 -8.41
CA LYS A 314 -12.37 -2.05 -8.78
C LYS A 314 -12.42 -1.15 -7.55
N LYS A 315 -13.41 -1.34 -6.67
CA LYS A 315 -13.53 -0.60 -5.41
C LYS A 315 -12.26 -0.73 -4.55
N ARG A 316 -11.75 -1.96 -4.37
CA ARG A 316 -10.52 -2.20 -3.59
C ARG A 316 -9.29 -1.53 -4.22
N ILE A 317 -9.19 -1.58 -5.55
CA ILE A 317 -8.10 -0.88 -6.26
C ILE A 317 -8.20 0.62 -6.03
N ILE A 318 -9.37 1.24 -6.18
CA ILE A 318 -9.57 2.67 -5.94
C ILE A 318 -9.27 3.06 -4.49
N GLU A 319 -9.66 2.24 -3.50
CA GLU A 319 -9.30 2.44 -2.09
C GLU A 319 -7.78 2.52 -1.91
N GLN A 320 -7.02 1.63 -2.54
CA GLN A 320 -5.55 1.65 -2.49
C GLN A 320 -4.94 2.86 -3.20
N LEU A 321 -5.46 3.22 -4.36
CA LEU A 321 -5.02 4.41 -5.08
C LEU A 321 -5.29 5.69 -4.28
N ALA A 322 -6.41 5.74 -3.55
CA ALA A 322 -6.74 6.86 -2.66
C ALA A 322 -5.74 6.98 -1.50
N VAL A 323 -5.36 5.85 -0.88
CA VAL A 323 -4.33 5.83 0.18
C VAL A 323 -2.98 6.30 -0.36
N MET A 324 -2.59 5.86 -1.56
CA MET A 324 -1.36 6.33 -2.22
C MET A 324 -1.37 7.84 -2.48
N SER A 325 -2.51 8.36 -2.95
CA SER A 325 -2.71 9.79 -3.21
C SER A 325 -2.58 10.62 -1.93
N LEU A 326 -3.23 10.20 -0.84
CA LEU A 326 -3.18 10.91 0.45
C LEU A 326 -1.78 10.92 1.06
N ASN A 327 -1.09 9.81 1.03
CA ASN A 327 0.24 9.66 1.61
C ASN A 327 1.36 10.25 0.74
N LYS A 328 1.05 10.68 -0.49
CA LYS A 328 2.02 11.11 -1.51
C LYS A 328 3.17 10.11 -1.70
N LYS A 329 2.92 8.83 -1.39
CA LYS A 329 3.85 7.73 -1.63
C LYS A 329 3.60 7.14 -3.01
N GLN A 330 4.68 6.82 -3.71
CA GLN A 330 4.57 6.23 -5.04
C GLN A 330 4.25 4.74 -5.00
N SER A 331 4.59 4.05 -3.91
CA SER A 331 4.22 2.66 -3.65
C SER A 331 3.07 2.57 -2.66
N GLY A 332 2.19 1.59 -2.88
CA GLY A 332 1.11 1.20 -1.97
C GLY A 332 1.40 -0.16 -1.33
N SER A 333 0.34 -0.76 -0.75
CA SER A 333 0.37 -2.17 -0.35
C SER A 333 0.57 -3.05 -1.59
N ILE A 334 1.22 -4.20 -1.41
CA ILE A 334 1.39 -5.18 -2.47
C ILE A 334 0.02 -5.82 -2.75
N LEU A 335 -0.47 -5.68 -3.97
CA LEU A 335 -1.76 -6.25 -4.36
C LEU A 335 -1.58 -7.68 -4.87
N LEU A 336 -2.27 -8.64 -4.26
CA LEU A 336 -2.33 -10.02 -4.74
C LEU A 336 -3.69 -10.32 -5.36
N PHE A 337 -3.75 -10.45 -6.68
CA PHE A 337 -4.95 -10.84 -7.41
C PHE A 337 -5.05 -12.36 -7.52
N ILE A 338 -6.06 -12.93 -6.90
CA ILE A 338 -6.28 -14.37 -6.88
C ILE A 338 -7.59 -14.74 -7.56
N GLY A 339 -7.62 -15.85 -8.28
CA GLY A 339 -8.83 -16.41 -8.91
C GLY A 339 -8.52 -17.30 -10.09
N ALA A 340 -9.55 -17.83 -10.72
CA ALA A 340 -9.43 -18.74 -11.85
C ALA A 340 -8.69 -18.13 -13.05
N PRO A 341 -8.07 -18.93 -13.92
CA PRO A 341 -7.46 -18.44 -15.14
C PRO A 341 -8.47 -17.73 -16.05
N GLY A 342 -8.05 -16.61 -16.65
CA GLY A 342 -8.89 -15.88 -17.61
C GLY A 342 -9.92 -14.92 -16.99
N THR A 343 -9.86 -14.65 -15.69
CA THR A 343 -10.72 -13.67 -14.99
C THR A 343 -10.23 -12.23 -15.07
N GLY A 344 -9.12 -11.95 -15.77
CA GLY A 344 -8.64 -10.58 -16.00
C GLY A 344 -7.55 -10.11 -15.05
N LYS A 345 -7.03 -10.95 -14.16
CA LYS A 345 -6.01 -10.57 -13.14
C LYS A 345 -4.81 -9.84 -13.72
N THR A 346 -4.19 -10.36 -14.78
CA THR A 346 -3.01 -9.76 -15.40
C THR A 346 -3.35 -8.50 -16.19
N SER A 347 -4.54 -8.43 -16.80
CA SER A 347 -4.95 -7.28 -17.60
C SER A 347 -5.29 -6.07 -16.74
N ILE A 348 -5.86 -6.27 -15.54
CA ILE A 348 -6.19 -5.16 -14.64
C ILE A 348 -4.93 -4.47 -14.10
N GLY A 349 -3.81 -5.19 -13.96
CA GLY A 349 -2.51 -4.58 -13.63
C GLY A 349 -2.04 -3.58 -14.70
N LYS A 350 -2.35 -3.86 -15.98
CA LYS A 350 -2.09 -2.91 -17.06
C LYS A 350 -2.99 -1.68 -16.98
N SER A 351 -4.26 -1.87 -16.64
CA SER A 351 -5.20 -0.76 -16.48
C SER A 351 -4.86 0.11 -15.27
N ILE A 352 -4.32 -0.47 -14.19
CA ILE A 352 -3.79 0.29 -13.05
C ILE A 352 -2.60 1.18 -13.51
N ALA A 353 -1.69 0.64 -14.32
CA ALA A 353 -0.57 1.41 -14.84
C ALA A 353 -1.05 2.58 -15.72
N GLU A 354 -2.03 2.34 -16.61
CA GLU A 354 -2.66 3.37 -17.43
C GLU A 354 -3.34 4.44 -16.58
N ALA A 355 -4.11 4.03 -15.56
CA ALA A 355 -4.79 4.94 -14.64
C ALA A 355 -3.83 5.83 -13.84
N LEU A 356 -2.65 5.33 -13.50
CA LEU A 356 -1.59 6.08 -12.82
C LEU A 356 -0.68 6.85 -13.77
N GLY A 357 -0.81 6.68 -15.09
CA GLY A 357 0.10 7.25 -16.08
C GLY A 357 1.55 6.76 -15.90
N ARG A 358 1.73 5.48 -15.49
CA ARG A 358 3.03 4.85 -15.24
C ARG A 358 3.31 3.76 -16.27
N GLU A 359 4.59 3.47 -16.46
CA GLU A 359 5.02 2.35 -17.30
C GLU A 359 4.59 1.00 -16.70
N TYR A 360 4.26 0.07 -17.60
CA TYR A 360 3.80 -1.27 -17.24
C TYR A 360 4.85 -2.32 -17.59
N VAL A 361 5.24 -3.10 -16.60
CA VAL A 361 6.14 -4.24 -16.78
C VAL A 361 5.51 -5.51 -16.25
N ARG A 362 5.56 -6.58 -17.04
CA ARG A 362 5.10 -7.90 -16.63
C ARG A 362 6.27 -8.87 -16.55
N ILE A 363 6.40 -9.53 -15.40
CA ILE A 363 7.39 -10.58 -15.15
C ILE A 363 6.62 -11.87 -14.84
N SER A 364 6.80 -12.91 -15.67
CA SER A 364 6.25 -14.22 -15.36
C SER A 364 7.20 -14.97 -14.42
N LEU A 365 6.67 -15.38 -13.26
CA LEU A 365 7.40 -16.16 -12.27
C LEU A 365 7.11 -17.66 -12.38
N GLY A 366 6.15 -18.04 -13.23
CA GLY A 366 5.79 -19.45 -13.45
C GLY A 366 6.95 -20.27 -13.99
N GLY A 367 7.35 -21.30 -13.24
CA GLY A 367 8.46 -22.20 -13.62
C GLY A 367 9.85 -21.77 -13.16
N ILE A 368 9.97 -20.66 -12.45
CA ILE A 368 11.22 -20.24 -11.80
C ILE A 368 11.52 -21.22 -10.66
N ARG A 369 12.78 -21.67 -10.60
CA ARG A 369 13.27 -22.62 -9.60
C ARG A 369 14.55 -22.15 -8.89
N ASP A 370 15.21 -21.12 -9.45
CA ASP A 370 16.48 -20.60 -8.96
C ASP A 370 16.29 -19.16 -8.46
N GLU A 371 16.85 -18.87 -7.29
CA GLU A 371 16.92 -17.51 -6.75
C GLU A 371 17.62 -16.55 -7.71
N ALA A 372 18.61 -17.05 -8.46
CA ALA A 372 19.36 -16.28 -9.45
C ALA A 372 18.50 -15.75 -10.61
N ASP A 373 17.36 -16.37 -10.91
CA ASP A 373 16.40 -15.80 -11.88
C ASP A 373 15.84 -14.44 -11.40
N ILE A 374 15.71 -14.25 -10.07
CA ILE A 374 15.16 -13.04 -9.47
C ILE A 374 16.25 -12.02 -9.16
N ARG A 375 17.35 -12.47 -8.52
CA ARG A 375 18.44 -11.63 -8.01
C ARG A 375 19.65 -11.53 -8.95
N GLY A 376 19.64 -12.24 -10.10
CA GLY A 376 20.76 -12.26 -11.02
C GLY A 376 21.90 -13.20 -10.61
N HIS A 377 22.80 -13.42 -11.53
CA HIS A 377 24.00 -14.26 -11.33
C HIS A 377 25.21 -13.37 -11.02
N ARG A 378 26.09 -13.82 -10.16
CA ARG A 378 27.35 -13.09 -9.90
C ARG A 378 28.18 -12.98 -11.19
N ARG A 379 28.72 -11.80 -11.44
CA ARG A 379 29.52 -11.48 -12.66
C ARG A 379 30.70 -12.40 -12.93
N THR A 380 31.14 -13.14 -11.92
CA THR A 380 32.25 -14.08 -12.02
C THR A 380 31.91 -15.35 -12.85
N TYR A 381 30.62 -15.60 -13.09
CA TYR A 381 30.18 -16.75 -13.87
C TYR A 381 30.06 -16.40 -15.36
N ILE A 382 30.46 -17.32 -16.22
CA ILE A 382 30.29 -17.18 -17.69
C ILE A 382 28.79 -17.19 -17.98
N GLY A 383 28.33 -16.19 -18.72
CA GLY A 383 26.89 -16.04 -19.03
C GLY A 383 26.07 -15.41 -17.91
N ALA A 384 26.70 -14.77 -16.92
CA ALA A 384 26.00 -14.03 -15.87
C ALA A 384 25.08 -12.97 -16.47
N MET A 385 23.85 -12.90 -15.96
CA MET A 385 22.83 -11.94 -16.36
C MET A 385 22.19 -11.32 -15.12
N PRO A 386 21.66 -10.08 -15.25
CA PRO A 386 20.86 -9.48 -14.19
C PRO A 386 19.58 -10.27 -13.91
N GLY A 387 19.05 -10.14 -12.72
CA GLY A 387 17.79 -10.75 -12.35
C GLY A 387 16.60 -10.12 -13.10
N ARG A 388 15.52 -10.86 -13.17
CA ARG A 388 14.30 -10.43 -13.89
C ARG A 388 13.70 -9.14 -13.35
N ILE A 389 13.87 -8.84 -12.06
CA ILE A 389 13.41 -7.59 -11.47
C ILE A 389 14.16 -6.41 -12.06
N MET A 390 15.49 -6.46 -12.07
CA MET A 390 16.32 -5.38 -12.61
C MET A 390 16.24 -5.29 -14.14
N ASP A 391 16.09 -6.40 -14.85
CA ASP A 391 15.79 -6.39 -16.28
C ASP A 391 14.41 -5.76 -16.57
N GLY A 392 13.44 -5.98 -15.68
CA GLY A 392 12.14 -5.31 -15.69
C GLY A 392 12.27 -3.81 -15.50
N MET A 393 13.09 -3.34 -14.56
CA MET A 393 13.36 -1.91 -14.33
C MET A 393 14.04 -1.27 -15.55
N LYS A 394 15.00 -1.95 -16.18
CA LYS A 394 15.62 -1.50 -17.44
C LYS A 394 14.58 -1.32 -18.55
N LYS A 395 13.67 -2.29 -18.71
CA LYS A 395 12.59 -2.24 -19.72
C LYS A 395 11.57 -1.13 -19.45
N ALA A 396 11.30 -0.84 -18.18
CA ALA A 396 10.42 0.24 -17.80
C ALA A 396 10.99 1.62 -18.16
N GLY A 397 12.28 1.82 -17.98
CA GLY A 397 12.94 3.11 -18.20
C GLY A 397 12.50 4.22 -17.22
N THR A 398 11.77 3.87 -16.15
CA THR A 398 11.28 4.78 -15.10
C THR A 398 11.59 4.19 -13.73
N SER A 399 11.63 5.03 -12.69
CA SER A 399 11.88 4.57 -11.32
C SER A 399 10.63 4.04 -10.61
N ASN A 400 9.45 4.33 -11.15
CA ASN A 400 8.15 4.07 -10.51
C ASN A 400 7.15 3.27 -11.36
N PRO A 401 7.57 2.21 -12.07
CA PRO A 401 6.64 1.43 -12.90
C PRO A 401 5.62 0.67 -12.05
N VAL A 402 4.54 0.23 -12.70
CA VAL A 402 3.69 -0.84 -12.17
C VAL A 402 4.26 -2.18 -12.64
N MET A 403 4.77 -2.96 -11.73
CA MET A 403 5.40 -4.24 -12.00
C MET A 403 4.48 -5.39 -11.64
N VAL A 404 4.00 -6.11 -12.65
CA VAL A 404 3.12 -7.27 -12.46
C VAL A 404 3.95 -8.55 -12.39
N LEU A 405 3.95 -9.18 -11.23
CA LEU A 405 4.57 -10.47 -10.95
C LEU A 405 3.52 -11.57 -11.15
N ASP A 406 3.56 -12.24 -12.28
CA ASP A 406 2.51 -13.16 -12.72
C ASP A 406 2.82 -14.60 -12.32
N GLU A 407 1.80 -15.32 -11.84
CA GLU A 407 1.86 -16.74 -11.45
C GLU A 407 2.83 -17.04 -10.27
N ILE A 408 2.73 -16.24 -9.17
CA ILE A 408 3.56 -16.45 -7.98
C ILE A 408 3.27 -17.78 -7.26
N ASP A 409 2.08 -18.34 -7.46
CA ASP A 409 1.66 -19.66 -6.96
C ASP A 409 2.41 -20.84 -7.60
N LYS A 410 3.14 -20.58 -8.70
CA LYS A 410 3.92 -21.59 -9.42
C LYS A 410 5.43 -21.52 -9.15
N LEU A 411 5.83 -20.76 -8.15
CA LEU A 411 7.20 -20.77 -7.64
C LEU A 411 7.50 -22.14 -7.03
N ALA A 412 8.61 -22.72 -7.39
CA ALA A 412 9.04 -24.00 -6.84
C ALA A 412 10.38 -23.82 -6.11
N SER A 413 10.46 -24.24 -4.86
CA SER A 413 11.74 -24.35 -4.17
C SER A 413 12.59 -25.46 -4.80
N SER A 414 13.88 -25.24 -4.92
CA SER A 414 14.83 -26.21 -5.42
C SER A 414 16.06 -26.31 -4.51
N TYR A 415 16.92 -27.30 -4.77
CA TYR A 415 18.20 -27.44 -4.07
C TYR A 415 19.15 -26.23 -4.26
N ASN A 416 18.93 -25.42 -5.32
CA ASN A 416 19.79 -24.31 -5.71
C ASN A 416 19.33 -22.95 -5.16
N GLY A 417 18.32 -22.89 -4.32
CA GLY A 417 17.84 -21.66 -3.71
C GLY A 417 16.32 -21.61 -3.55
N ASP A 418 15.86 -20.62 -2.83
CA ASP A 418 14.45 -20.34 -2.60
C ASP A 418 14.04 -19.01 -3.25
N PRO A 419 13.41 -19.04 -4.44
CA PRO A 419 12.93 -17.83 -5.11
C PRO A 419 11.94 -17.01 -4.26
N ALA A 420 11.21 -17.66 -3.35
CA ALA A 420 10.28 -16.96 -2.49
C ALA A 420 10.99 -16.06 -1.47
N SER A 421 12.14 -16.48 -0.95
CA SER A 421 12.98 -15.65 -0.08
C SER A 421 13.55 -14.43 -0.81
N ALA A 422 13.96 -14.58 -2.08
CA ALA A 422 14.40 -13.46 -2.89
C ALA A 422 13.26 -12.44 -3.13
N LEU A 423 12.03 -12.93 -3.35
CA LEU A 423 10.86 -12.08 -3.50
C LEU A 423 10.49 -11.35 -2.23
N LEU A 424 10.72 -11.92 -1.04
CA LEU A 424 10.50 -11.22 0.21
C LEU A 424 11.32 -9.92 0.29
N GLU A 425 12.58 -9.94 -0.10
CA GLU A 425 13.42 -8.75 -0.12
C GLU A 425 12.95 -7.71 -1.13
N VAL A 426 12.51 -8.14 -2.32
CA VAL A 426 11.98 -7.26 -3.37
C VAL A 426 10.67 -6.59 -2.93
N LEU A 427 9.81 -7.36 -2.28
CA LEU A 427 8.47 -6.94 -1.94
C LEU A 427 8.37 -6.24 -0.59
N ASP A 428 9.33 -6.43 0.31
CA ASP A 428 9.32 -5.83 1.64
C ASP A 428 9.63 -4.32 1.57
N PRO A 429 8.70 -3.42 1.90
CA PRO A 429 8.93 -1.98 1.86
C PRO A 429 10.06 -1.49 2.78
N GLU A 430 10.44 -2.29 3.79
CA GLU A 430 11.55 -1.95 4.70
C GLU A 430 12.92 -2.28 4.11
N GLN A 431 12.98 -3.20 3.13
CA GLN A 431 14.22 -3.71 2.55
C GLN A 431 14.41 -3.32 1.09
N ASN A 432 13.34 -3.12 0.34
CA ASN A 432 13.39 -2.92 -1.11
C ASN A 432 14.05 -1.59 -1.55
N ASN A 433 14.23 -0.65 -0.65
CA ASN A 433 14.95 0.60 -0.90
C ASN A 433 16.46 0.40 -1.10
N THR A 434 16.99 -0.76 -0.72
CA THR A 434 18.41 -1.14 -0.85
C THR A 434 18.57 -2.50 -1.53
N PHE A 435 17.62 -2.86 -2.40
CA PHE A 435 17.67 -4.13 -3.12
C PHE A 435 18.99 -4.28 -3.90
N THR A 436 19.65 -5.42 -3.71
CA THR A 436 20.94 -5.68 -4.36
C THR A 436 20.85 -6.90 -5.28
N ASP A 437 20.88 -6.64 -6.59
CA ASP A 437 21.03 -7.68 -7.59
C ASP A 437 22.48 -8.19 -7.63
N HIS A 438 22.68 -9.49 -7.73
CA HIS A 438 24.02 -10.10 -7.71
C HIS A 438 24.87 -9.76 -8.93
N TYR A 439 24.24 -9.48 -10.08
CA TYR A 439 24.96 -9.03 -11.28
C TYR A 439 25.42 -7.58 -11.11
N MET A 440 24.56 -6.73 -10.60
CA MET A 440 24.89 -5.33 -10.38
C MET A 440 25.83 -5.14 -9.19
N ASN A 441 25.61 -5.87 -8.10
CA ASN A 441 26.34 -5.78 -6.84
C ASN A 441 26.39 -4.35 -6.24
N VAL A 442 25.35 -3.57 -6.51
CA VAL A 442 25.13 -2.23 -5.97
C VAL A 442 23.66 -2.10 -5.60
N PRO A 443 23.34 -1.34 -4.52
CA PRO A 443 21.97 -1.17 -4.08
C PRO A 443 21.18 -0.31 -5.08
N TYR A 444 19.95 -0.75 -5.38
CA TYR A 444 18.96 -0.03 -6.17
C TYR A 444 17.68 0.16 -5.38
N ASP A 445 17.08 1.34 -5.48
CA ASP A 445 15.87 1.69 -4.75
C ASP A 445 14.61 1.30 -5.54
N LEU A 446 13.88 0.29 -5.04
CA LEU A 446 12.62 -0.19 -5.59
C LEU A 446 11.40 0.36 -4.84
N SER A 447 11.58 1.29 -3.89
CA SER A 447 10.52 1.76 -3.00
C SER A 447 9.37 2.49 -3.71
N ASP A 448 9.60 3.00 -4.93
CA ASP A 448 8.58 3.70 -5.73
C ASP A 448 7.85 2.77 -6.71
N VAL A 449 8.26 1.51 -6.82
CA VAL A 449 7.63 0.50 -7.68
C VAL A 449 6.31 0.05 -7.07
N LEU A 450 5.23 0.05 -7.85
CA LEU A 450 3.98 -0.58 -7.44
C LEU A 450 3.97 -2.05 -7.88
N PHE A 451 4.11 -2.94 -6.91
CA PHE A 451 4.07 -4.37 -7.17
C PHE A 451 2.63 -4.90 -7.16
N VAL A 452 2.28 -5.61 -8.21
CA VAL A 452 1.01 -6.32 -8.36
C VAL A 452 1.31 -7.80 -8.62
N CYS A 453 0.88 -8.67 -7.74
CA CYS A 453 1.07 -10.11 -7.85
C CYS A 453 -0.19 -10.79 -8.39
N THR A 454 -0.05 -11.86 -9.15
CA THR A 454 -1.18 -12.69 -9.58
C THR A 454 -0.97 -14.15 -9.20
N ALA A 455 -2.02 -14.83 -8.80
CA ALA A 455 -2.03 -16.25 -8.47
C ALA A 455 -3.37 -16.92 -8.87
N ASN A 456 -3.37 -18.23 -8.99
CA ASN A 456 -4.63 -19.00 -9.16
C ASN A 456 -5.11 -19.59 -7.84
N SER A 457 -4.21 -19.98 -6.94
CA SER A 457 -4.49 -20.49 -5.58
C SER A 457 -3.56 -19.82 -4.56
N LEU A 458 -3.99 -19.82 -3.29
CA LEU A 458 -3.16 -19.39 -2.14
C LEU A 458 -2.32 -20.54 -1.58
N ASP A 459 -2.68 -21.78 -1.83
CA ASP A 459 -2.19 -22.96 -1.12
C ASP A 459 -0.70 -23.19 -1.25
N THR A 460 -0.10 -22.72 -2.34
CA THR A 460 1.34 -22.89 -2.64
C THR A 460 2.18 -21.67 -2.34
N ILE A 461 1.54 -20.55 -1.93
CA ILE A 461 2.26 -19.31 -1.63
C ILE A 461 2.73 -19.36 -0.16
N PRO A 462 4.02 -19.15 0.12
CA PRO A 462 4.53 -19.13 1.48
C PRO A 462 3.84 -18.08 2.37
N GLY A 463 3.52 -18.45 3.63
CA GLY A 463 2.87 -17.57 4.60
C GLY A 463 3.50 -16.19 4.73
N PRO A 464 4.84 -16.08 4.90
CA PRO A 464 5.50 -14.77 5.01
C PRO A 464 5.31 -13.82 3.82
N LEU A 465 5.09 -14.36 2.62
CA LEU A 465 4.73 -13.53 1.45
C LEU A 465 3.28 -13.07 1.54
N LEU A 466 2.36 -13.97 1.93
CA LEU A 466 0.94 -13.65 2.06
C LEU A 466 0.69 -12.57 3.11
N ASP A 467 1.41 -12.59 4.22
CA ASP A 467 1.26 -11.63 5.32
C ASP A 467 1.57 -10.18 4.88
N ARG A 468 2.33 -10.00 3.80
CA ARG A 468 2.68 -8.69 3.25
C ARG A 468 1.77 -8.22 2.12
N MET A 469 0.86 -9.09 1.67
CA MET A 469 0.03 -8.84 0.49
C MET A 469 -1.42 -8.58 0.84
N GLU A 470 -2.03 -7.62 0.18
CA GLU A 470 -3.48 -7.46 0.21
C GLU A 470 -4.13 -8.36 -0.84
N VAL A 471 -4.86 -9.37 -0.36
CA VAL A 471 -5.51 -10.36 -1.21
C VAL A 471 -6.82 -9.82 -1.77
N ILE A 472 -6.91 -9.72 -3.10
CA ILE A 472 -8.11 -9.33 -3.83
C ILE A 472 -8.58 -10.51 -4.68
N ARG A 473 -9.76 -11.04 -4.34
CA ARG A 473 -10.34 -12.22 -5.00
C ARG A 473 -11.10 -11.84 -6.27
N PHE A 474 -10.75 -12.50 -7.36
CA PHE A 474 -11.45 -12.46 -8.63
C PHE A 474 -12.37 -13.66 -8.72
N THR A 475 -13.65 -13.43 -8.62
CA THR A 475 -14.67 -14.46 -8.87
C THR A 475 -14.75 -14.79 -10.36
N GLY A 476 -15.28 -15.95 -10.71
CA GLY A 476 -15.62 -16.29 -12.09
C GLY A 476 -16.72 -15.37 -12.64
N TYR A 477 -16.79 -15.27 -13.96
CA TYR A 477 -17.85 -14.51 -14.63
C TYR A 477 -19.11 -15.33 -14.81
N THR A 478 -20.26 -14.70 -14.61
CA THR A 478 -21.57 -15.27 -14.98
C THR A 478 -21.71 -15.38 -16.50
N ALA A 479 -22.69 -16.14 -16.97
CA ALA A 479 -22.95 -16.25 -18.40
C ALA A 479 -23.31 -14.88 -19.03
N LEU A 480 -24.02 -14.03 -18.29
CA LEU A 480 -24.38 -12.68 -18.72
C LEU A 480 -23.15 -11.76 -18.81
N GLU A 481 -22.28 -11.79 -17.80
CA GLU A 481 -21.03 -11.04 -17.85
C GLU A 481 -20.13 -11.51 -18.99
N LYS A 482 -19.99 -12.83 -19.20
CA LYS A 482 -19.26 -13.40 -20.34
C LYS A 482 -19.81 -12.94 -21.67
N PHE A 483 -21.14 -12.85 -21.77
CA PHE A 483 -21.80 -12.34 -22.96
C PHE A 483 -21.45 -10.89 -23.25
N SER A 484 -21.56 -10.02 -22.26
CA SER A 484 -21.19 -8.61 -22.39
C SER A 484 -19.70 -8.46 -22.73
N ILE A 485 -18.82 -9.18 -22.02
CA ILE A 485 -17.36 -9.19 -22.31
C ILE A 485 -17.08 -9.66 -23.75
N ALA A 486 -17.79 -10.69 -24.22
CA ALA A 486 -17.62 -11.18 -25.58
C ALA A 486 -18.03 -10.13 -26.61
N LYS A 487 -19.19 -9.52 -26.44
CA LYS A 487 -19.78 -8.56 -27.36
C LYS A 487 -18.98 -7.25 -27.40
N ASP A 488 -18.68 -6.68 -26.23
CA ASP A 488 -18.13 -5.33 -26.14
C ASP A 488 -16.59 -5.30 -26.27
N HIS A 489 -15.90 -6.43 -25.92
CA HIS A 489 -14.44 -6.44 -25.87
C HIS A 489 -13.78 -7.52 -26.72
N LEU A 490 -14.26 -8.80 -26.67
CA LEU A 490 -13.50 -9.89 -27.30
C LEU A 490 -13.72 -9.93 -28.80
N ILE A 491 -14.94 -9.79 -29.29
CA ILE A 491 -15.28 -9.84 -30.71
C ILE A 491 -14.62 -8.67 -31.47
N PRO A 492 -14.76 -7.41 -31.04
CA PRO A 492 -14.10 -6.29 -31.72
C PRO A 492 -12.58 -6.44 -31.77
N LYS A 493 -11.95 -6.83 -30.63
CA LYS A 493 -10.51 -7.08 -30.55
C LYS A 493 -10.05 -8.23 -31.45
N ALA A 494 -10.85 -9.30 -31.57
CA ALA A 494 -10.55 -10.45 -32.41
C ALA A 494 -10.67 -10.13 -33.90
N LYS A 495 -11.74 -9.44 -34.30
CA LYS A 495 -11.95 -8.95 -35.68
C LYS A 495 -10.79 -8.05 -36.12
N LYS A 496 -10.48 -7.03 -35.32
CA LYS A 496 -9.34 -6.13 -35.58
C LYS A 496 -8.01 -6.86 -35.74
N LYS A 497 -7.75 -7.86 -34.86
CA LYS A 497 -6.52 -8.69 -34.93
C LYS A 497 -6.46 -9.57 -36.18
N ALA A 498 -7.63 -10.05 -36.64
CA ALA A 498 -7.74 -10.87 -37.84
C ALA A 498 -7.82 -10.06 -39.15
N GLY A 499 -7.88 -8.73 -39.06
CA GLY A 499 -8.02 -7.85 -40.23
C GLY A 499 -9.42 -7.91 -40.88
N ILE A 500 -10.44 -8.32 -40.12
CA ILE A 500 -11.82 -8.48 -40.61
C ILE A 500 -12.57 -7.17 -40.34
N GLY A 501 -13.23 -6.63 -41.35
CA GLY A 501 -14.13 -5.47 -41.23
C GLY A 501 -15.34 -5.78 -40.35
N GLU A 502 -15.94 -4.75 -39.78
CA GLU A 502 -17.10 -4.93 -38.88
C GLU A 502 -18.27 -5.61 -39.59
N ASP A 503 -18.49 -5.27 -40.86
CA ASP A 503 -19.58 -5.79 -41.68
C ASP A 503 -19.31 -7.16 -42.32
N ASN A 504 -18.07 -7.65 -42.33
CA ASN A 504 -17.72 -8.91 -42.98
C ASN A 504 -17.99 -10.18 -42.12
N LEU A 505 -18.18 -10.02 -40.84
CA LEU A 505 -18.46 -11.11 -39.91
C LEU A 505 -19.55 -10.68 -38.92
N ILE A 506 -20.68 -11.36 -38.95
CA ILE A 506 -21.77 -11.19 -37.98
C ILE A 506 -21.79 -12.40 -37.03
N ILE A 507 -21.81 -12.13 -35.75
CA ILE A 507 -21.97 -13.12 -34.70
C ILE A 507 -23.14 -12.65 -33.84
N GLU A 508 -24.30 -13.28 -34.05
CA GLU A 508 -25.53 -12.94 -33.34
C GLU A 508 -25.45 -13.24 -31.84
N ASP A 509 -26.30 -12.58 -31.05
CA ASP A 509 -26.36 -12.73 -29.62
C ASP A 509 -26.62 -14.18 -29.19
N GLU A 510 -27.45 -14.91 -29.94
CA GLU A 510 -27.73 -16.34 -29.72
C GLU A 510 -26.51 -17.22 -29.96
N THR A 511 -25.73 -16.89 -30.97
CA THR A 511 -24.47 -17.58 -31.26
C THR A 511 -23.46 -17.37 -30.15
N ILE A 512 -23.32 -16.15 -29.61
CA ILE A 512 -22.44 -15.84 -28.46
C ILE A 512 -22.87 -16.69 -27.24
N LYS A 513 -24.17 -16.73 -26.94
CA LYS A 513 -24.71 -17.54 -25.85
C LYS A 513 -24.44 -19.03 -26.06
N ALA A 514 -24.58 -19.52 -27.28
CA ALA A 514 -24.31 -20.93 -27.63
C ALA A 514 -22.80 -21.25 -27.42
N ILE A 515 -21.88 -20.34 -27.80
CA ILE A 515 -20.46 -20.53 -27.55
C ILE A 515 -20.18 -20.62 -26.06
N ILE A 516 -20.74 -19.71 -25.27
CA ILE A 516 -20.54 -19.65 -23.80
C ILE A 516 -21.03 -20.93 -23.16
N ASN A 517 -22.26 -21.40 -23.54
CA ASN A 517 -22.90 -22.50 -22.86
C ASN A 517 -22.43 -23.87 -23.36
N SER A 518 -22.04 -24.00 -24.62
CA SER A 518 -21.79 -25.32 -25.23
C SER A 518 -20.39 -25.53 -25.76
N TYR A 519 -19.52 -24.50 -25.80
CA TYR A 519 -18.16 -24.62 -26.32
C TYR A 519 -17.06 -24.08 -25.37
N THR A 520 -17.48 -23.65 -24.17
CA THR A 520 -16.56 -23.25 -23.12
C THR A 520 -16.96 -23.83 -21.77
N MET A 521 -15.95 -24.26 -21.00
CA MET A 521 -16.13 -24.77 -19.64
C MET A 521 -15.03 -24.15 -18.78
N GLU A 522 -15.28 -22.93 -18.31
CA GLU A 522 -14.30 -22.16 -17.58
C GLU A 522 -14.95 -21.09 -16.68
N ALA A 523 -14.29 -20.72 -15.60
CA ALA A 523 -14.73 -19.61 -14.75
C ALA A 523 -14.46 -18.25 -15.40
N GLY A 524 -13.38 -18.12 -16.18
CA GLY A 524 -13.00 -16.90 -16.89
C GLY A 524 -13.52 -16.82 -18.33
N VAL A 525 -12.77 -16.11 -19.18
CA VAL A 525 -13.08 -15.89 -20.60
C VAL A 525 -11.92 -16.27 -21.54
N ARG A 526 -10.95 -17.07 -21.07
CA ARG A 526 -9.78 -17.46 -21.89
C ARG A 526 -10.15 -18.42 -23.03
N GLY A 527 -10.98 -19.41 -22.74
CA GLY A 527 -11.53 -20.34 -23.71
C GLY A 527 -12.47 -19.62 -24.67
N LEU A 528 -13.37 -18.77 -24.16
CA LEU A 528 -14.27 -17.95 -24.97
C LEU A 528 -13.50 -17.08 -25.98
N LYS A 529 -12.43 -16.42 -25.55
CA LYS A 529 -11.52 -15.68 -26.43
C LYS A 529 -10.89 -16.58 -27.50
N LYS A 530 -10.51 -17.82 -27.14
CA LYS A 530 -9.96 -18.80 -28.09
C LYS A 530 -10.98 -19.19 -29.14
N GLN A 531 -12.22 -19.47 -28.74
CA GLN A 531 -13.32 -19.83 -29.67
C GLN A 531 -13.65 -18.68 -30.61
N ILE A 532 -13.83 -17.44 -30.09
CA ILE A 532 -14.06 -16.25 -30.90
C ILE A 532 -12.90 -16.03 -31.91
N SER A 533 -11.65 -16.20 -31.46
CA SER A 533 -10.49 -16.10 -32.37
C SER A 533 -10.46 -17.21 -33.42
N SER A 534 -11.00 -18.41 -33.12
CA SER A 534 -11.13 -19.48 -34.11
C SER A 534 -12.18 -19.16 -35.15
N LEU A 535 -13.31 -18.60 -34.76
CA LEU A 535 -14.33 -18.10 -35.69
C LEU A 535 -13.79 -17.00 -36.61
N CYS A 536 -13.06 -16.07 -36.06
CA CYS A 536 -12.42 -15.02 -36.87
C CYS A 536 -11.41 -15.62 -37.87
N ARG A 537 -10.62 -16.66 -37.51
CA ARG A 537 -9.72 -17.33 -38.45
C ARG A 537 -10.48 -18.08 -39.53
N TYR A 538 -11.54 -18.77 -39.19
CA TYR A 538 -12.42 -19.43 -40.15
C TYR A 538 -12.99 -18.40 -41.13
N ALA A 539 -13.55 -17.31 -40.61
CA ALA A 539 -14.09 -16.23 -41.41
C ALA A 539 -13.02 -15.61 -42.35
N ALA A 540 -11.80 -15.42 -41.89
CA ALA A 540 -10.73 -14.90 -42.71
C ALA A 540 -10.39 -15.84 -43.91
N VAL A 541 -10.42 -17.16 -43.68
CA VAL A 541 -10.23 -18.14 -44.78
C VAL A 541 -11.35 -18.04 -45.79
N GLU A 542 -12.63 -17.96 -45.36
CA GLU A 542 -13.80 -17.85 -46.24
C GLU A 542 -13.79 -16.56 -47.08
N LEU A 543 -13.40 -15.43 -46.45
CA LEU A 543 -13.28 -14.14 -47.12
C LEU A 543 -12.17 -14.16 -48.18
N VAL A 544 -10.98 -14.70 -47.85
CA VAL A 544 -9.82 -14.66 -48.75
C VAL A 544 -9.87 -15.76 -49.81
N LYS A 545 -10.20 -17.03 -49.44
CA LYS A 545 -10.12 -18.17 -50.35
C LYS A 545 -11.38 -18.33 -51.17
N ASN A 546 -12.55 -18.13 -50.55
CA ASN A 546 -13.86 -18.38 -51.16
C ASN A 546 -14.54 -17.08 -51.61
N HIS A 547 -13.90 -15.93 -51.47
CA HIS A 547 -14.35 -14.59 -51.89
C HIS A 547 -15.77 -14.24 -51.37
N LYS A 548 -16.12 -14.71 -50.19
CA LYS A 548 -17.38 -14.32 -49.53
C LYS A 548 -17.27 -12.89 -49.02
N GLU A 549 -18.28 -12.07 -49.18
CA GLU A 549 -18.33 -10.70 -48.69
C GLU A 549 -18.79 -10.62 -47.22
N LEU A 550 -19.68 -11.52 -46.83
CA LEU A 550 -20.25 -11.56 -45.50
C LEU A 550 -20.32 -13.02 -45.01
N ILE A 551 -20.02 -13.20 -43.73
CA ILE A 551 -20.15 -14.45 -43.01
C ILE A 551 -21.05 -14.20 -41.80
N ASP A 552 -22.23 -14.87 -41.83
CA ASP A 552 -23.17 -14.88 -40.72
C ASP A 552 -23.03 -16.22 -39.97
N VAL A 553 -22.65 -16.16 -38.71
CA VAL A 553 -22.41 -17.37 -37.90
C VAL A 553 -23.60 -17.65 -37.02
N LYS A 554 -24.26 -18.79 -37.32
CA LYS A 554 -25.41 -19.28 -36.56
C LYS A 554 -25.01 -20.33 -35.52
N PRO A 555 -25.82 -20.55 -34.46
CA PRO A 555 -25.55 -21.58 -33.46
C PRO A 555 -25.33 -22.99 -34.00
N ASP A 556 -26.06 -23.37 -35.05
CA ASP A 556 -25.97 -24.70 -35.67
C ASP A 556 -24.65 -24.92 -36.44
N ASP A 557 -24.04 -23.86 -36.92
CA ASP A 557 -22.79 -23.90 -37.68
C ASP A 557 -21.56 -24.04 -36.78
N LEU A 558 -21.70 -23.77 -35.49
CA LEU A 558 -20.58 -23.70 -34.56
C LEU A 558 -19.78 -24.99 -34.46
N SER A 559 -20.39 -26.14 -34.59
CA SER A 559 -19.70 -27.43 -34.53
C SER A 559 -18.74 -27.63 -35.71
N GLU A 560 -19.10 -27.13 -36.92
CA GLU A 560 -18.25 -27.12 -38.10
C GLU A 560 -17.15 -26.06 -38.01
N TYR A 561 -17.51 -24.80 -37.69
CA TYR A 561 -16.59 -23.68 -37.69
C TYR A 561 -15.52 -23.75 -36.58
N LEU A 562 -15.87 -24.37 -35.46
CA LEU A 562 -14.94 -24.56 -34.34
C LEU A 562 -14.22 -25.93 -34.38
N ASP A 563 -14.64 -26.84 -35.30
CA ASP A 563 -14.15 -28.23 -35.34
C ASP A 563 -14.25 -28.92 -33.98
N GLN A 564 -15.37 -28.71 -33.28
CA GLN A 564 -15.58 -29.21 -31.93
C GLN A 564 -17.04 -29.63 -31.74
N ARG A 565 -17.24 -30.70 -30.96
CA ARG A 565 -18.58 -31.10 -30.52
C ARG A 565 -19.02 -30.22 -29.34
N PRO A 566 -20.31 -29.86 -29.28
CA PRO A 566 -20.80 -29.13 -28.10
C PRO A 566 -20.63 -29.94 -26.82
N ILE A 567 -20.16 -29.27 -25.79
CA ILE A 567 -20.00 -29.81 -24.44
C ILE A 567 -21.43 -30.01 -23.87
N LYS A 568 -21.70 -31.21 -23.45
CA LYS A 568 -22.94 -31.49 -22.71
C LYS A 568 -22.70 -31.21 -21.24
N HIS A 569 -23.26 -30.14 -20.74
CA HIS A 569 -23.28 -29.89 -19.29
C HIS A 569 -24.28 -30.86 -18.62
N GLU A 570 -23.91 -31.26 -17.41
CA GLU A 570 -24.89 -31.99 -16.58
C GLU A 570 -26.06 -31.05 -16.26
N SER A 571 -27.25 -31.47 -16.64
CA SER A 571 -28.49 -30.76 -16.33
C SER A 571 -29.25 -31.55 -15.25
N ILE A 572 -30.17 -30.88 -14.57
CA ILE A 572 -31.01 -31.54 -13.56
C ILE A 572 -31.71 -32.76 -14.15
N LEU A 573 -31.82 -33.80 -13.35
CA LEU A 573 -32.54 -35.01 -13.74
C LEU A 573 -34.02 -34.71 -14.00
N GLU A 574 -34.60 -35.34 -15.01
CA GLU A 574 -36.00 -35.12 -15.33
C GLU A 574 -36.96 -35.75 -14.29
N LYS A 575 -36.54 -36.83 -13.65
CA LYS A 575 -37.36 -37.60 -12.72
C LYS A 575 -36.76 -37.64 -11.33
N LYS A 576 -37.64 -37.55 -10.32
CA LYS A 576 -37.27 -37.77 -8.92
C LYS A 576 -37.02 -39.26 -8.69
N GLN A 577 -35.93 -39.59 -8.00
CA GLN A 577 -35.59 -40.95 -7.59
C GLN A 577 -35.13 -40.96 -6.14
N ALA A 578 -35.60 -41.95 -5.36
CA ALA A 578 -35.10 -42.12 -4.01
C ALA A 578 -33.62 -42.52 -4.05
N GLY A 579 -32.83 -41.95 -3.14
CA GLY A 579 -31.39 -42.18 -3.08
C GLY A 579 -30.55 -41.41 -4.08
N VAL A 580 -31.14 -40.48 -4.85
CA VAL A 580 -30.43 -39.63 -5.79
C VAL A 580 -30.59 -38.17 -5.39
N VAL A 581 -29.46 -37.47 -5.14
CA VAL A 581 -29.43 -36.08 -4.69
C VAL A 581 -28.36 -35.29 -5.42
N THR A 582 -28.66 -34.03 -5.74
CA THR A 582 -27.73 -33.13 -6.40
C THR A 582 -26.86 -32.40 -5.37
N GLY A 583 -25.57 -32.53 -5.48
CA GLY A 583 -24.57 -31.75 -4.77
C GLY A 583 -23.90 -30.70 -5.63
N LEU A 584 -23.09 -29.89 -5.03
CA LEU A 584 -22.30 -28.84 -5.68
C LEU A 584 -20.83 -29.06 -5.45
N ALA A 585 -20.06 -29.10 -6.53
CA ALA A 585 -18.62 -29.21 -6.52
C ALA A 585 -17.96 -27.94 -7.02
N TRP A 586 -16.72 -27.71 -6.58
CA TRP A 586 -15.85 -26.69 -7.11
C TRP A 586 -14.62 -27.34 -7.74
N THR A 587 -14.21 -26.83 -8.90
CA THR A 587 -13.05 -27.28 -9.65
C THR A 587 -12.22 -26.09 -10.10
N ALA A 588 -10.99 -26.34 -10.55
CA ALA A 588 -10.12 -25.28 -11.08
C ALA A 588 -10.71 -24.54 -12.31
N VAL A 589 -11.72 -25.12 -12.95
CA VAL A 589 -12.42 -24.52 -14.12
C VAL A 589 -13.77 -23.88 -13.76
N GLY A 590 -14.15 -23.92 -12.49
CA GLY A 590 -15.40 -23.34 -11.97
C GLY A 590 -16.23 -24.35 -11.17
N GLY A 591 -17.46 -23.96 -10.86
CA GLY A 591 -18.41 -24.84 -10.17
C GLY A 591 -19.12 -25.81 -11.13
N GLU A 592 -19.46 -26.96 -10.60
CA GLU A 592 -20.27 -27.97 -11.27
C GLU A 592 -21.32 -28.58 -10.35
N ILE A 593 -22.40 -29.07 -10.91
CA ILE A 593 -23.31 -29.97 -10.19
C ILE A 593 -22.75 -31.38 -10.22
N LEU A 594 -23.00 -32.13 -9.18
CA LEU A 594 -22.70 -33.55 -9.14
C LEU A 594 -23.91 -34.33 -8.57
N PHE A 595 -24.10 -35.55 -9.06
CA PHE A 595 -25.12 -36.42 -8.53
C PHE A 595 -24.48 -37.40 -7.55
N ILE A 596 -25.16 -37.63 -6.44
CA ILE A 596 -24.83 -38.71 -5.51
C ILE A 596 -25.96 -39.72 -5.64
N GLU A 597 -25.65 -40.88 -6.18
CA GLU A 597 -26.56 -41.97 -6.40
C GLU A 597 -26.31 -43.06 -5.35
N THR A 598 -27.36 -43.50 -4.68
CA THR A 598 -27.28 -44.55 -3.67
C THR A 598 -28.27 -45.64 -4.00
N MET A 599 -27.87 -46.91 -3.79
CA MET A 599 -28.70 -48.06 -4.09
C MET A 599 -28.48 -49.15 -3.05
N LEU A 600 -29.56 -49.84 -2.70
CA LEU A 600 -29.54 -51.05 -1.88
C LEU A 600 -29.48 -52.30 -2.75
N THR A 601 -28.61 -53.21 -2.39
CA THR A 601 -28.55 -54.57 -2.97
C THR A 601 -28.55 -55.60 -1.87
N LYS A 602 -29.20 -56.74 -2.02
CA LYS A 602 -29.16 -57.79 -0.99
C LYS A 602 -27.72 -58.15 -0.63
N GLY A 603 -27.40 -58.10 0.64
CA GLY A 603 -26.01 -58.28 1.11
C GLY A 603 -25.91 -58.47 2.61
N LYS A 604 -24.75 -58.12 3.17
CA LYS A 604 -24.42 -58.25 4.59
C LYS A 604 -23.91 -56.96 5.19
N GLY A 605 -24.47 -55.84 4.78
CA GLY A 605 -24.12 -54.50 5.27
C GLY A 605 -22.78 -53.96 4.72
N LYS A 606 -22.29 -54.46 3.59
CA LYS A 606 -21.08 -53.95 2.97
C LYS A 606 -21.35 -52.61 2.29
N ILE A 607 -20.34 -51.70 2.35
CA ILE A 607 -20.39 -50.43 1.65
C ILE A 607 -19.49 -50.52 0.42
N LYS A 608 -20.04 -50.18 -0.72
CA LYS A 608 -19.32 -50.09 -1.98
C LYS A 608 -19.34 -48.65 -2.45
N ILE A 609 -18.17 -48.07 -2.67
CA ILE A 609 -18.00 -46.69 -3.15
C ILE A 609 -17.37 -46.72 -4.53
N THR A 610 -17.95 -45.99 -5.47
CA THR A 610 -17.42 -45.86 -6.85
C THR A 610 -17.51 -44.42 -7.33
N GLY A 611 -16.67 -43.99 -8.30
CA GLY A 611 -16.64 -42.63 -8.85
C GLY A 611 -15.33 -41.89 -8.63
N GLN A 612 -14.23 -42.60 -8.35
CA GLN A 612 -12.90 -42.04 -8.09
C GLN A 612 -12.90 -40.99 -6.97
N LEU A 613 -13.46 -41.34 -5.80
CA LEU A 613 -13.46 -40.49 -4.62
C LEU A 613 -12.11 -40.54 -3.92
N GLY A 614 -11.59 -39.39 -3.57
CA GLY A 614 -10.41 -39.24 -2.70
C GLY A 614 -10.70 -39.62 -1.24
N ASP A 615 -9.67 -39.58 -0.41
CA ASP A 615 -9.79 -40.12 0.96
C ASP A 615 -10.68 -39.26 1.86
N VAL A 616 -10.64 -37.89 1.69
CA VAL A 616 -11.52 -36.97 2.44
C VAL A 616 -12.99 -37.20 2.10
N MET A 617 -13.27 -37.46 0.84
CA MET A 617 -14.65 -37.71 0.40
C MET A 617 -15.17 -39.10 0.85
N LYS A 618 -14.30 -40.13 0.94
CA LYS A 618 -14.60 -41.42 1.55
C LYS A 618 -14.93 -41.31 3.03
N GLU A 619 -14.12 -40.54 3.76
CA GLU A 619 -14.39 -40.23 5.18
C GLU A 619 -15.76 -39.55 5.36
N SER A 620 -16.11 -38.62 4.48
CA SER A 620 -17.42 -37.96 4.49
C SER A 620 -18.59 -39.00 4.26
N VAL A 621 -18.36 -40.05 3.46
CA VAL A 621 -19.33 -41.16 3.32
C VAL A 621 -19.49 -41.91 4.62
N ASP A 622 -18.41 -42.25 5.31
CA ASP A 622 -18.43 -42.97 6.58
C ASP A 622 -19.12 -42.17 7.70
N ILE A 623 -18.87 -40.84 7.74
CA ILE A 623 -19.55 -39.93 8.65
C ILE A 623 -21.05 -39.88 8.34
N ALA A 624 -21.43 -39.69 7.07
CA ALA A 624 -22.82 -39.63 6.63
C ALA A 624 -23.59 -40.91 6.96
N LEU A 625 -22.97 -42.06 6.72
CA LEU A 625 -23.56 -43.34 7.02
C LEU A 625 -23.80 -43.56 8.52
N SER A 626 -22.77 -43.20 9.33
CA SER A 626 -22.87 -43.33 10.79
C SER A 626 -23.96 -42.43 11.35
N LEU A 627 -24.09 -41.23 10.81
CA LEU A 627 -25.13 -40.27 11.18
C LEU A 627 -26.50 -40.78 10.80
N VAL A 628 -26.72 -41.27 9.56
CA VAL A 628 -28.02 -41.79 9.12
C VAL A 628 -28.44 -43.00 9.92
N LYS A 629 -27.51 -43.93 10.24
CA LYS A 629 -27.80 -45.05 11.14
C LYS A 629 -28.25 -44.61 12.53
N SER A 630 -27.65 -43.53 13.03
CA SER A 630 -28.05 -42.97 14.33
C SER A 630 -29.41 -42.27 14.30
N MET A 631 -29.75 -41.62 13.16
CA MET A 631 -31.02 -40.88 13.00
C MET A 631 -32.23 -41.80 12.76
N TYR A 632 -32.00 -42.94 12.14
CA TYR A 632 -33.07 -43.94 11.77
C TYR A 632 -32.78 -45.31 12.40
N PRO A 633 -32.83 -45.46 13.74
CA PRO A 633 -32.55 -46.73 14.40
C PRO A 633 -33.54 -47.82 14.03
N GLU A 634 -34.77 -47.46 13.65
CA GLU A 634 -35.82 -48.38 13.14
C GLU A 634 -35.44 -49.01 11.80
N SER A 635 -34.54 -48.42 11.06
CA SER A 635 -34.09 -48.95 9.76
C SER A 635 -32.83 -49.85 9.88
N TYR A 636 -32.50 -50.32 11.08
CA TYR A 636 -31.32 -51.17 11.33
C TYR A 636 -31.27 -52.39 10.42
N GLU A 637 -32.41 -53.11 10.24
CA GLU A 637 -32.51 -54.29 9.36
C GLU A 637 -32.17 -53.95 7.90
N VAL A 638 -32.48 -52.71 7.42
CA VAL A 638 -32.16 -52.29 6.05
C VAL A 638 -30.62 -52.24 5.88
N PHE A 639 -29.92 -51.81 6.89
CA PHE A 639 -28.44 -51.69 6.86
C PHE A 639 -27.75 -53.03 7.01
N GLU A 640 -28.32 -54.00 7.77
CA GLU A 640 -27.74 -55.32 7.97
C GLU A 640 -27.97 -56.29 6.81
N ASN A 641 -29.17 -56.26 6.23
CA ASN A 641 -29.58 -57.21 5.20
C ASN A 641 -29.28 -56.74 3.78
N ASN A 642 -28.74 -55.53 3.60
CA ASN A 642 -28.41 -54.98 2.28
C ASN A 642 -27.04 -54.38 2.25
N ASP A 643 -26.33 -54.56 1.18
CA ASP A 643 -25.15 -53.80 0.85
C ASP A 643 -25.56 -52.42 0.25
N ILE A 644 -24.87 -51.37 0.63
CA ILE A 644 -25.11 -50.00 0.13
C ILE A 644 -24.05 -49.69 -0.92
N HIS A 645 -24.49 -49.36 -2.11
CA HIS A 645 -23.63 -48.86 -3.16
C HIS A 645 -23.83 -47.36 -3.32
N ILE A 646 -22.77 -46.60 -3.13
CA ILE A 646 -22.71 -45.15 -3.35
C ILE A 646 -21.89 -44.91 -4.61
N HIS A 647 -22.47 -44.23 -5.55
CA HIS A 647 -21.84 -43.88 -6.82
C HIS A 647 -21.90 -42.38 -7.07
N VAL A 648 -20.76 -41.80 -7.46
CA VAL A 648 -20.72 -40.42 -7.95
C VAL A 648 -20.28 -40.47 -9.42
N PRO A 649 -21.20 -40.24 -10.36
CA PRO A 649 -20.93 -40.29 -11.80
C PRO A 649 -19.74 -39.39 -12.23
N ALA A 650 -19.38 -39.46 -13.53
CA ALA A 650 -18.21 -38.80 -14.11
C ALA A 650 -16.88 -39.30 -13.54
N GLY A 651 -16.68 -40.62 -13.56
CA GLY A 651 -15.48 -41.31 -13.02
C GLY A 651 -14.16 -40.95 -13.71
N ALA A 652 -14.14 -40.16 -14.78
CA ALA A 652 -12.92 -39.68 -15.41
C ALA A 652 -12.23 -38.54 -14.63
N VAL A 653 -12.95 -37.89 -13.70
CA VAL A 653 -12.44 -36.76 -12.88
C VAL A 653 -12.38 -37.19 -11.43
N PRO A 654 -11.16 -37.21 -10.81
CA PRO A 654 -11.03 -37.46 -9.40
C PRO A 654 -11.76 -36.38 -8.58
N LYS A 655 -12.46 -36.83 -7.52
CA LYS A 655 -13.25 -35.95 -6.66
C LYS A 655 -12.81 -36.14 -5.22
N ASP A 656 -12.49 -35.03 -4.58
CA ASP A 656 -12.10 -35.03 -3.14
C ASP A 656 -12.62 -33.77 -2.46
N GLY A 657 -12.94 -33.89 -1.18
CA GLY A 657 -13.36 -32.76 -0.34
C GLY A 657 -14.53 -33.10 0.59
N PRO A 658 -14.65 -32.41 1.74
CA PRO A 658 -15.67 -32.70 2.75
C PRO A 658 -17.05 -32.12 2.43
N SER A 659 -17.14 -31.18 1.47
CA SER A 659 -18.37 -30.40 1.18
C SER A 659 -19.56 -31.18 0.64
N ALA A 660 -19.39 -32.45 0.31
CA ALA A 660 -20.47 -33.35 -0.13
C ALA A 660 -21.19 -34.09 1.04
N GLY A 661 -20.77 -33.90 2.28
CA GLY A 661 -21.28 -34.59 3.46
C GLY A 661 -22.80 -34.48 3.61
N ILE A 662 -23.35 -33.27 3.47
CA ILE A 662 -24.78 -33.00 3.55
C ILE A 662 -25.56 -33.71 2.41
N THR A 663 -24.98 -33.72 1.22
CA THR A 663 -25.58 -34.38 0.05
C THR A 663 -25.61 -35.89 0.23
N MET A 664 -24.53 -36.48 0.75
CA MET A 664 -24.43 -37.91 1.03
C MET A 664 -25.40 -38.34 2.13
N THR A 665 -25.48 -37.56 3.20
CA THR A 665 -26.43 -37.81 4.29
C THR A 665 -27.88 -37.75 3.79
N THR A 666 -28.21 -36.78 2.95
CA THR A 666 -29.52 -36.61 2.39
C THR A 666 -29.87 -37.76 1.39
N ALA A 667 -28.90 -38.21 0.58
CA ALA A 667 -29.10 -39.30 -0.35
C ALA A 667 -29.33 -40.62 0.38
N LEU A 668 -28.55 -40.90 1.41
CA LEU A 668 -28.74 -42.09 2.27
C LEU A 668 -30.08 -42.03 3.03
N SER A 669 -30.46 -40.88 3.57
CA SER A 669 -31.76 -40.69 4.25
C SER A 669 -32.93 -40.87 3.28
N SER A 670 -32.82 -40.34 2.08
CA SER A 670 -33.79 -40.52 1.01
C SER A 670 -33.95 -42.02 0.61
N LEU A 671 -32.83 -42.74 0.53
CA LEU A 671 -32.78 -44.16 0.20
C LEU A 671 -33.48 -44.98 1.27
N VAL A 672 -33.12 -44.78 2.52
CA VAL A 672 -33.65 -45.57 3.65
C VAL A 672 -35.13 -45.34 3.86
N ASN A 673 -35.59 -44.08 3.71
CA ASN A 673 -37.04 -43.75 3.82
C ASN A 673 -37.82 -43.97 2.51
N ASN A 674 -37.16 -44.34 1.44
CA ASN A 674 -37.73 -44.46 0.10
C ASN A 674 -38.51 -43.20 -0.35
N ILE A 675 -38.04 -42.01 0.01
CA ILE A 675 -38.64 -40.72 -0.32
C ILE A 675 -37.75 -40.01 -1.36
N PRO A 676 -38.25 -39.75 -2.57
CA PRO A 676 -37.44 -39.12 -3.62
C PRO A 676 -37.26 -37.63 -3.38
N VAL A 677 -36.01 -37.12 -3.52
CA VAL A 677 -35.65 -35.71 -3.44
C VAL A 677 -35.89 -35.00 -4.77
N SER A 678 -36.31 -33.76 -4.74
CA SER A 678 -36.53 -32.98 -5.95
C SER A 678 -35.19 -32.69 -6.66
N PRO A 679 -35.07 -32.96 -7.97
CA PRO A 679 -33.85 -32.65 -8.73
C PRO A 679 -33.58 -31.15 -8.86
N LYS A 680 -34.56 -30.29 -8.52
CA LYS A 680 -34.40 -28.81 -8.46
C LYS A 680 -33.76 -28.31 -7.18
N TYR A 681 -33.42 -29.23 -6.28
CA TYR A 681 -32.71 -28.90 -5.02
C TYR A 681 -31.27 -29.34 -5.13
N ALA A 682 -30.36 -28.47 -4.67
CA ALA A 682 -28.98 -28.83 -4.53
C ALA A 682 -28.46 -28.41 -3.13
N MET A 683 -27.41 -29.01 -2.71
CA MET A 683 -26.85 -28.73 -1.38
C MET A 683 -25.35 -28.87 -1.36
N THR A 684 -24.73 -28.15 -0.43
CA THR A 684 -23.31 -28.23 -0.15
C THR A 684 -23.08 -27.95 1.33
N GLY A 685 -22.19 -28.69 1.95
CA GLY A 685 -21.87 -28.54 3.37
C GLY A 685 -21.09 -29.76 3.86
N GLU A 686 -20.10 -29.53 4.72
CA GLU A 686 -19.46 -30.57 5.49
C GLU A 686 -20.40 -30.98 6.66
N VAL A 687 -20.40 -32.22 7.07
CA VAL A 687 -21.30 -32.72 8.12
C VAL A 687 -20.49 -33.39 9.22
N SER A 688 -20.74 -32.98 10.46
CA SER A 688 -20.19 -33.66 11.63
C SER A 688 -20.99 -34.87 12.05
N LEU A 689 -20.43 -35.79 12.86
CA LEU A 689 -21.09 -36.93 13.46
C LEU A 689 -22.34 -36.56 14.31
N ARG A 690 -22.51 -35.28 14.64
CA ARG A 690 -23.68 -34.78 15.40
C ARG A 690 -24.71 -34.08 14.51
N GLY A 691 -24.56 -34.17 13.17
CA GLY A 691 -25.45 -33.55 12.22
C GLY A 691 -25.29 -32.04 12.04
N ASN A 692 -24.27 -31.42 12.60
CA ASN A 692 -24.00 -30.01 12.34
C ASN A 692 -23.46 -29.84 10.92
N VAL A 693 -23.97 -28.83 10.22
CA VAL A 693 -23.49 -28.45 8.88
C VAL A 693 -22.43 -27.38 9.02
N MET A 694 -21.20 -27.70 8.58
CA MET A 694 -20.02 -26.88 8.72
C MET A 694 -19.67 -26.10 7.43
N PRO A 695 -18.96 -24.96 7.52
CA PRO A 695 -18.69 -24.10 6.39
C PRO A 695 -17.78 -24.76 5.35
N ILE A 696 -17.91 -24.28 4.10
CA ILE A 696 -17.20 -24.80 2.92
C ILE A 696 -16.58 -23.68 2.11
N GLY A 697 -15.60 -24.01 1.25
CA GLY A 697 -15.03 -23.07 0.29
C GLY A 697 -15.70 -23.09 -1.08
N GLY A 698 -15.47 -22.02 -1.87
CA GLY A 698 -15.92 -21.93 -3.26
C GLY A 698 -17.43 -21.78 -3.43
N LEU A 699 -18.10 -21.14 -2.48
CA LEU A 699 -19.55 -20.94 -2.53
C LEU A 699 -20.01 -20.16 -3.78
N PRO A 700 -19.37 -19.05 -4.21
CA PRO A 700 -19.79 -18.30 -5.39
C PRO A 700 -19.82 -19.16 -6.66
N GLU A 701 -18.78 -19.95 -6.90
CA GLU A 701 -18.69 -20.83 -8.08
C GLU A 701 -19.72 -21.94 -8.02
N LYS A 702 -20.00 -22.50 -6.85
CA LYS A 702 -21.01 -23.54 -6.64
C LYS A 702 -22.41 -23.01 -6.93
N LEU A 703 -22.73 -21.79 -6.49
CA LEU A 703 -24.04 -21.18 -6.75
C LEU A 703 -24.21 -20.81 -8.23
N MET A 704 -23.16 -20.34 -8.89
CA MET A 704 -23.16 -20.09 -10.33
C MET A 704 -23.47 -21.41 -11.12
N ALA A 705 -22.88 -22.53 -10.69
CA ALA A 705 -23.17 -23.83 -11.31
C ALA A 705 -24.59 -24.26 -11.07
N ALA A 706 -25.15 -24.06 -9.88
CA ALA A 706 -26.53 -24.36 -9.55
C ALA A 706 -27.51 -23.57 -10.42
N ALA A 707 -27.31 -22.26 -10.57
CA ALA A 707 -28.12 -21.39 -11.43
C ALA A 707 -28.07 -21.87 -12.90
N ARG A 708 -26.86 -22.10 -13.42
CA ARG A 708 -26.66 -22.61 -14.79
C ARG A 708 -27.35 -23.92 -15.05
N ALA A 709 -27.35 -24.85 -14.09
CA ALA A 709 -28.00 -26.15 -14.20
C ALA A 709 -29.52 -26.10 -14.06
N GLY A 710 -30.12 -24.97 -13.70
CA GLY A 710 -31.55 -24.79 -13.51
C GLY A 710 -32.09 -25.22 -12.13
N ILE A 711 -31.19 -25.33 -11.14
CA ILE A 711 -31.58 -25.53 -9.73
C ILE A 711 -32.45 -24.35 -9.28
N LYS A 712 -33.34 -24.58 -8.32
CA LYS A 712 -34.20 -23.55 -7.77
C LYS A 712 -33.96 -23.28 -6.29
N LYS A 713 -33.58 -24.31 -5.52
CA LYS A 713 -33.29 -24.19 -4.10
C LYS A 713 -31.91 -24.74 -3.78
N VAL A 714 -31.14 -23.98 -3.06
CA VAL A 714 -29.79 -24.40 -2.63
C VAL A 714 -29.67 -24.30 -1.11
N PHE A 715 -29.28 -25.40 -0.48
CA PHE A 715 -29.00 -25.48 0.94
C PHE A 715 -27.48 -25.23 1.16
N ILE A 716 -27.16 -24.26 2.01
CA ILE A 716 -25.80 -23.88 2.32
C ILE A 716 -25.58 -23.86 3.85
N PRO A 717 -24.34 -24.01 4.34
CA PRO A 717 -24.06 -23.81 5.76
C PRO A 717 -24.40 -22.37 6.23
N GLU A 718 -24.95 -22.26 7.44
CA GLU A 718 -25.28 -20.94 8.04
C GLU A 718 -24.07 -20.02 8.09
N ASP A 719 -22.89 -20.57 8.42
CA ASP A 719 -21.64 -19.80 8.54
C ASP A 719 -21.12 -19.25 7.20
N ASN A 720 -21.63 -19.77 6.07
CA ASN A 720 -21.33 -19.23 4.73
C ASN A 720 -22.27 -18.07 4.29
N LYS A 721 -23.14 -17.57 5.15
CA LYS A 721 -24.01 -16.42 4.79
C LYS A 721 -23.23 -15.19 4.35
N ASP A 722 -22.09 -14.93 4.99
CA ASP A 722 -21.27 -13.77 4.64
C ASP A 722 -20.63 -13.91 3.25
N ASP A 723 -20.37 -15.12 2.79
CA ASP A 723 -19.82 -15.40 1.47
C ASP A 723 -20.81 -15.05 0.34
N LEU A 724 -22.13 -14.96 0.64
CA LEU A 724 -23.13 -14.52 -0.32
C LEU A 724 -22.87 -13.08 -0.82
N LYS A 725 -22.13 -12.27 -0.07
CA LYS A 725 -21.70 -10.95 -0.51
C LYS A 725 -20.73 -11.02 -1.70
N GLU A 726 -20.10 -12.17 -1.93
CA GLU A 726 -19.18 -12.40 -3.05
C GLU A 726 -19.90 -12.93 -4.30
N VAL A 727 -21.15 -13.30 -4.18
CA VAL A 727 -21.98 -13.85 -5.28
C VAL A 727 -22.61 -12.71 -6.08
N ALA A 728 -22.67 -12.87 -7.40
CA ALA A 728 -23.34 -11.92 -8.28
C ALA A 728 -24.85 -11.83 -8.00
N GLU A 729 -25.40 -10.62 -8.05
CA GLU A 729 -26.84 -10.38 -7.75
C GLU A 729 -27.77 -11.17 -8.67
N GLU A 730 -27.40 -11.37 -9.93
CA GLU A 730 -28.18 -12.13 -10.90
C GLU A 730 -28.34 -13.58 -10.46
N VAL A 731 -27.28 -14.19 -9.93
CA VAL A 731 -27.28 -15.57 -9.41
C VAL A 731 -28.16 -15.67 -8.16
N LEU A 732 -28.07 -14.67 -7.27
CA LEU A 732 -28.90 -14.62 -6.06
C LEU A 732 -30.40 -14.47 -6.37
N ASN A 733 -30.75 -13.78 -7.46
CA ASN A 733 -32.12 -13.59 -7.88
C ASN A 733 -32.73 -14.84 -8.53
N GLU A 734 -31.92 -15.74 -9.09
CA GLU A 734 -32.38 -16.99 -9.73
C GLU A 734 -32.55 -18.14 -8.74
N LEU A 735 -31.93 -18.09 -7.57
CA LEU A 735 -31.85 -19.16 -6.59
C LEU A 735 -32.50 -18.76 -5.26
N GLU A 736 -33.32 -19.68 -4.73
CA GLU A 736 -33.75 -19.63 -3.33
C GLU A 736 -32.65 -20.25 -2.45
N ILE A 737 -31.89 -19.42 -1.73
CA ILE A 737 -30.79 -19.89 -0.88
C ILE A 737 -31.28 -20.07 0.54
N ILE A 738 -31.10 -21.29 1.08
CA ILE A 738 -31.56 -21.68 2.41
C ILE A 738 -30.33 -22.01 3.29
N PRO A 739 -29.93 -21.10 4.19
CA PRO A 739 -28.91 -21.41 5.16
C PRO A 739 -29.40 -22.39 6.22
N VAL A 740 -28.56 -23.37 6.57
CA VAL A 740 -28.92 -24.46 7.50
C VAL A 740 -27.79 -24.67 8.52
N LYS A 741 -28.19 -25.05 9.75
CA LYS A 741 -27.24 -25.37 10.82
C LYS A 741 -27.09 -26.87 11.02
N LYS A 742 -28.17 -27.58 10.77
CA LYS A 742 -28.22 -29.04 10.98
C LYS A 742 -28.76 -29.75 9.75
N VAL A 743 -28.39 -30.99 9.64
CA VAL A 743 -28.91 -31.90 8.57
C VAL A 743 -30.42 -32.05 8.67
N GLU A 744 -30.99 -32.11 9.86
CA GLU A 744 -32.42 -32.20 10.11
C GLU A 744 -33.19 -31.04 9.48
N ASP A 745 -32.60 -29.84 9.41
CA ASP A 745 -33.25 -28.68 8.76
C ASP A 745 -33.46 -28.94 7.27
N VAL A 746 -32.49 -29.60 6.63
CA VAL A 746 -32.59 -30.01 5.21
C VAL A 746 -33.58 -31.13 5.02
N LEU A 747 -33.44 -32.21 5.80
CA LEU A 747 -34.30 -33.41 5.69
C LEU A 747 -35.74 -33.04 5.93
N GLY A 748 -36.07 -32.16 6.87
CA GLY A 748 -37.42 -31.65 7.14
C GLY A 748 -38.07 -30.90 5.97
N ILE A 749 -37.28 -30.43 5.01
CA ILE A 749 -37.75 -29.75 3.80
C ILE A 749 -37.82 -30.71 2.60
N VAL A 750 -36.77 -31.53 2.40
CA VAL A 750 -36.58 -32.28 1.17
C VAL A 750 -37.21 -33.66 1.20
N LEU A 751 -37.48 -34.22 2.36
CA LEU A 751 -38.14 -35.54 2.56
C LEU A 751 -39.63 -35.40 2.94
N LYS A 752 -40.29 -34.38 2.44
CA LYS A 752 -41.73 -34.16 2.64
C LYS A 752 -42.54 -34.66 1.46
#